data_dc875fd9006a845d7b4310786ea39f0e
#
_entry.id   dc875fd9006a845d7b4310786ea39f0e
#
_cell.length_a   1.000
_cell.length_b   1.000
_cell.length_c   1.000
_cell.angle_alpha   90.00
_cell.angle_beta   90.00
_cell.angle_gamma   90.00
#
_symmetry.space_group_name_H-M   'P 1'
#
loop_
_entity.id
_entity.type
_entity.pdbx_description
1 polymer ?
#
loop_
_entity_poly.entity_id
_entity_poly.type
_entity_poly.pdbx_seq_one_letter_code
_entity_poly.pdbx_strand_id
1 'polypeptide(L)'
;MTPASPSTPHTEYGGPLSSTMIFLLPALALSSKVGLGLVQLMILLLLIRRGRTLLPLYKRHWNDIGGVVLAFGGYFLVSLARLALDHQRLNTLDGPSRLLFGLSCIGVVYYLRPRARHFWLGLCFAAVLAAVVALYQVTVLGMERAIGFTHHEITFGDLALACGLMSLCGLTDLRNTRMAWLPGVGLLCGLLASLLSSSRGGWLALPLVMIPVARYGVQLYGRRLLVVGAALLALVVLALAVPATGVAGRIEQALAEIQRYLTLGDATTSVGIRLELWKASVMMFLEHPWLGVGRDQFDVALHALAAQGRLQQSPALLYSSSHNDMLNCLATGGLLDFSLLIMMYVAPLRFFSRQLRSVDRGQRPLALAGMVVVVAFMGFGLTDVMFWLMMPKVFYVMMVCSLVGMCLAAQYPAPVPRRILIARTDNIGDVVLTLPLAGYLKQLYPQAEIVFLCRRYAAAVVAQCRHVDRVLTQEELGEDWADGLARSGCDTMIFTFPMRTLAAAARRAGIERRIGSSHRIHHWYHCNRLATFSRANSPLHEAQLNFKLLLPLGVDVEPPLEQLKTMYGLNTPRHPAADALLAGPGFKLILHPKSNGNGREWPLQHYTALAGLLGGVEGVRVLVTGSAAEGELLAQQAPALLALPNVENLCGRLDLDGFTALIGGCDGLIASGTGPLHLASALGRPALGLFPPLKPIDIVRWGALGPRALSLCTPVACGHCEDAARCTCMLAITPQQVLEVVESWRAEALVPA
;
A
#
# COMPACT_ATOMS: atom_id res chain seq x y z
N MET A 1 -25.84 7.30 18.82
CA MET A 1 -25.31 6.75 17.57
C MET A 1 -24.70 5.39 17.89
N THR A 2 -25.36 4.31 17.47
CA THR A 2 -24.86 2.94 17.60
C THR A 2 -23.51 2.83 16.88
N PRO A 3 -22.48 2.20 17.48
CA PRO A 3 -21.23 1.96 16.79
C PRO A 3 -21.49 1.08 15.57
N ALA A 4 -21.03 1.52 14.42
CA ALA A 4 -21.10 0.75 13.19
C ALA A 4 -20.47 -0.63 13.46
N SER A 5 -21.23 -1.68 13.20
CA SER A 5 -20.75 -3.06 13.28
C SER A 5 -19.47 -3.21 12.45
N PRO A 6 -18.46 -3.98 12.90
CA PRO A 6 -17.25 -4.22 12.12
C PRO A 6 -17.62 -4.98 10.85
N SER A 7 -17.80 -4.22 9.77
CA SER A 7 -18.08 -4.73 8.44
C SER A 7 -16.79 -5.27 7.84
N THR A 8 -16.80 -6.56 7.47
CA THR A 8 -15.94 -7.29 6.55
C THR A 8 -14.44 -7.44 6.94
N PRO A 9 -13.84 -8.60 6.70
CA PRO A 9 -12.42 -8.81 6.94
C PRO A 9 -11.62 -7.79 6.14
N HIS A 10 -10.91 -6.91 6.84
CA HIS A 10 -10.07 -5.89 6.23
C HIS A 10 -8.97 -6.57 5.40
N THR A 11 -8.92 -6.25 4.11
CA THR A 11 -7.85 -6.74 3.23
C THR A 11 -6.54 -6.06 3.62
N GLU A 12 -5.58 -6.85 4.03
CA GLU A 12 -4.21 -6.39 4.29
C GLU A 12 -3.59 -5.82 3.01
N TYR A 13 -3.13 -4.58 3.01
CA TYR A 13 -2.48 -3.95 1.87
C TYR A 13 -0.99 -3.72 2.14
N GLY A 14 -0.19 -3.86 1.09
CA GLY A 14 1.23 -3.54 1.13
C GLY A 14 1.50 -2.04 1.33
N GLY A 15 2.70 -1.74 1.81
CA GLY A 15 3.16 -0.38 2.07
C GLY A 15 3.43 0.44 0.80
N PRO A 16 4.08 1.63 0.95
CA PRO A 16 4.34 2.55 -0.18
C PRO A 16 5.10 1.90 -1.33
N LEU A 17 6.06 1.02 -1.04
CA LEU A 17 6.82 0.32 -2.08
C LEU A 17 5.92 -0.47 -3.03
N SER A 18 4.92 -1.20 -2.50
CA SER A 18 3.99 -1.96 -3.33
C SER A 18 3.08 -1.05 -4.17
N SER A 19 2.66 0.07 -3.59
CA SER A 19 1.84 1.07 -4.27
C SER A 19 2.61 1.75 -5.40
N THR A 20 3.86 2.14 -5.14
CA THR A 20 4.75 2.72 -6.15
C THR A 20 5.05 1.72 -7.26
N MET A 21 5.39 0.48 -6.91
CA MET A 21 5.68 -0.57 -7.91
C MET A 21 4.50 -0.80 -8.85
N ILE A 22 3.29 -0.97 -8.30
CA ILE A 22 2.12 -1.29 -9.12
C ILE A 22 1.64 -0.09 -9.95
N PHE A 23 1.89 1.15 -9.50
CA PHE A 23 1.69 2.36 -10.28
C PHE A 23 2.70 2.49 -11.42
N LEU A 24 3.98 2.29 -11.12
CA LEU A 24 5.07 2.44 -12.11
C LEU A 24 5.00 1.38 -13.21
N LEU A 25 4.42 0.21 -12.94
CA LEU A 25 4.35 -0.88 -13.90
C LEU A 25 3.66 -0.46 -15.21
N PRO A 26 2.41 0.05 -15.26
CA PRO A 26 1.84 0.60 -16.48
C PRO A 26 2.41 1.97 -16.85
N ALA A 27 2.74 2.82 -15.87
CA ALA A 27 3.21 4.18 -16.13
C ALA A 27 4.53 4.19 -16.94
N LEU A 28 5.46 3.30 -16.63
CA LEU A 28 6.75 3.21 -17.33
C LEU A 28 6.69 2.38 -18.61
N ALA A 29 5.61 1.65 -18.84
CA ALA A 29 5.43 0.82 -20.03
C ALA A 29 5.44 1.63 -21.34
N LEU A 30 4.89 2.85 -21.30
CA LEU A 30 4.78 3.74 -22.46
C LEU A 30 5.71 4.96 -22.39
N SER A 31 6.43 5.14 -21.29
CA SER A 31 7.28 6.32 -21.08
C SER A 31 8.75 6.13 -21.48
N SER A 32 9.22 4.87 -21.59
CA SER A 32 10.63 4.60 -21.84
C SER A 32 10.87 3.15 -22.27
N LYS A 33 11.79 2.90 -23.20
CA LYS A 33 12.29 1.55 -23.52
C LYS A 33 12.91 0.84 -22.31
N VAL A 34 13.51 1.61 -21.40
CA VAL A 34 14.19 1.09 -20.19
C VAL A 34 13.21 0.92 -19.03
N GLY A 35 12.07 1.65 -19.05
CA GLY A 35 11.14 1.74 -17.92
C GLY A 35 10.61 0.38 -17.45
N LEU A 36 10.16 -0.46 -18.37
CA LEU A 36 9.73 -1.83 -18.04
C LEU A 36 10.87 -2.69 -17.49
N GLY A 37 12.09 -2.53 -18.01
CA GLY A 37 13.28 -3.22 -17.51
C GLY A 37 13.60 -2.86 -16.06
N LEU A 38 13.44 -1.59 -15.67
CA LEU A 38 13.60 -1.15 -14.28
C LEU A 38 12.59 -1.81 -13.33
N VAL A 39 11.32 -1.89 -13.76
CA VAL A 39 10.30 -2.58 -12.97
C VAL A 39 10.61 -4.08 -12.86
N GLN A 40 11.03 -4.72 -13.95
CA GLN A 40 11.46 -6.13 -13.93
C GLN A 40 12.64 -6.34 -12.99
N LEU A 41 13.65 -5.48 -13.02
CA LEU A 41 14.80 -5.54 -12.11
C LEU A 41 14.37 -5.42 -10.65
N MET A 42 13.47 -4.49 -10.34
CA MET A 42 12.91 -4.33 -8.98
C MET A 42 12.19 -5.60 -8.53
N ILE A 43 11.39 -6.21 -9.39
CA ILE A 43 10.69 -7.47 -9.10
C ILE A 43 11.67 -8.61 -8.89
N LEU A 44 12.70 -8.70 -9.73
CA LEU A 44 13.76 -9.71 -9.60
C LEU A 44 14.53 -9.57 -8.29
N LEU A 45 14.89 -8.36 -7.89
CA LEU A 45 15.54 -8.10 -6.59
C LEU A 45 14.64 -8.51 -5.41
N LEU A 46 13.33 -8.25 -5.50
CA LEU A 46 12.37 -8.72 -4.52
C LEU A 46 12.24 -10.25 -4.50
N LEU A 47 12.28 -10.88 -5.66
CA LEU A 47 12.27 -12.35 -5.77
C LEU A 47 13.51 -12.96 -5.13
N ILE A 48 14.71 -12.46 -5.44
CA ILE A 48 15.97 -12.92 -4.84
C ILE A 48 15.91 -12.77 -3.31
N ARG A 49 15.45 -11.61 -2.82
CA ARG A 49 15.36 -11.34 -1.39
C ARG A 49 14.31 -12.18 -0.65
N ARG A 50 13.25 -12.60 -1.33
CA ARG A 50 12.05 -13.24 -0.76
C ARG A 50 11.74 -14.61 -1.36
N GLY A 51 12.59 -15.16 -2.20
CA GLY A 51 12.34 -16.39 -2.96
C GLY A 51 11.90 -17.57 -2.08
N ARG A 52 12.52 -17.74 -0.90
CA ARG A 52 12.13 -18.80 0.05
C ARG A 52 10.67 -18.71 0.52
N THR A 53 10.08 -17.51 0.54
CA THR A 53 8.68 -17.29 0.93
C THR A 53 7.74 -17.29 -0.27
N LEU A 54 8.22 -16.94 -1.46
CA LEU A 54 7.44 -16.83 -2.69
C LEU A 54 7.29 -18.15 -3.44
N LEU A 55 8.33 -18.97 -3.48
CA LEU A 55 8.30 -20.25 -4.22
C LEU A 55 7.22 -21.23 -3.70
N PRO A 56 7.01 -21.42 -2.37
CA PRO A 56 5.96 -22.29 -1.88
C PRO A 56 4.53 -21.85 -2.28
N LEU A 57 4.35 -20.57 -2.60
CA LEU A 57 3.07 -20.02 -3.04
C LEU A 57 2.59 -20.65 -4.35
N TYR A 58 3.49 -20.85 -5.30
CA TYR A 58 3.16 -21.46 -6.59
C TYR A 58 2.67 -22.90 -6.41
N LYS A 59 3.28 -23.67 -5.49
CA LYS A 59 2.82 -25.02 -5.15
C LYS A 59 1.45 -24.99 -4.46
N ARG A 60 1.25 -24.05 -3.50
CA ARG A 60 0.00 -23.91 -2.75
C ARG A 60 -1.20 -23.58 -3.67
N HIS A 61 -1.00 -22.69 -4.63
CA HIS A 61 -2.06 -22.19 -5.52
C HIS A 61 -1.98 -22.79 -6.94
N TRP A 62 -1.34 -23.96 -7.08
CA TRP A 62 -1.15 -24.60 -8.39
C TRP A 62 -2.45 -24.83 -9.16
N ASN A 63 -3.52 -25.21 -8.48
CA ASN A 63 -4.83 -25.45 -9.11
C ASN A 63 -5.43 -24.18 -9.74
N ASP A 64 -5.07 -23.01 -9.24
CA ASP A 64 -5.56 -21.74 -9.78
C ASP A 64 -4.66 -21.20 -10.90
N ILE A 65 -3.34 -21.21 -10.70
CA ILE A 65 -2.39 -20.53 -11.57
C ILE A 65 -1.53 -21.49 -12.41
N GLY A 66 -1.60 -22.79 -12.18
CA GLY A 66 -0.74 -23.77 -12.85
C GLY A 66 -0.82 -23.68 -14.38
N GLY A 67 -2.01 -23.44 -14.94
CA GLY A 67 -2.18 -23.20 -16.37
C GLY A 67 -1.41 -22.00 -16.90
N VAL A 68 -1.39 -20.88 -16.14
CA VAL A 68 -0.64 -19.66 -16.50
C VAL A 68 0.87 -19.91 -16.39
N VAL A 69 1.29 -20.61 -15.33
CA VAL A 69 2.72 -20.96 -15.12
C VAL A 69 3.21 -21.88 -16.24
N LEU A 70 2.42 -22.88 -16.62
CA LEU A 70 2.75 -23.80 -17.73
C LEU A 70 2.78 -23.08 -19.08
N ALA A 71 1.86 -22.13 -19.34
CA ALA A 71 1.84 -21.40 -20.59
C ALA A 71 3.12 -20.57 -20.80
N PHE A 72 3.48 -19.72 -19.82
CA PHE A 72 4.66 -18.84 -19.94
C PHE A 72 5.97 -19.58 -19.68
N GLY A 73 5.99 -20.46 -18.66
CA GLY A 73 7.17 -21.28 -18.35
C GLY A 73 7.44 -22.32 -19.43
N GLY A 74 6.41 -22.95 -19.98
CA GLY A 74 6.49 -23.90 -21.08
C GLY A 74 7.09 -23.28 -22.34
N TYR A 75 6.68 -22.07 -22.68
CA TYR A 75 7.29 -21.34 -23.80
C TYR A 75 8.80 -21.11 -23.60
N PHE A 76 9.22 -20.75 -22.39
CA PHE A 76 10.65 -20.62 -22.07
C PHE A 76 11.38 -21.97 -22.18
N LEU A 77 10.82 -23.05 -21.61
CA LEU A 77 11.45 -24.38 -21.64
C LEU A 77 11.59 -24.90 -23.06
N VAL A 78 10.57 -24.72 -23.90
CA VAL A 78 10.64 -25.09 -25.32
C VAL A 78 11.68 -24.23 -26.04
N SER A 79 11.75 -22.94 -25.74
CA SER A 79 12.79 -22.06 -26.31
C SER A 79 14.20 -22.49 -25.91
N LEU A 80 14.38 -22.92 -24.65
CA LEU A 80 15.65 -23.46 -24.17
C LEU A 80 16.03 -24.80 -24.85
N ALA A 81 15.04 -25.69 -25.05
CA ALA A 81 15.26 -26.94 -25.77
C ALA A 81 15.65 -26.68 -27.24
N ARG A 82 14.99 -25.75 -27.92
CA ARG A 82 15.31 -25.34 -29.30
C ARG A 82 16.66 -24.69 -29.44
N LEU A 83 17.12 -23.93 -28.44
CA LEU A 83 18.47 -23.37 -28.44
C LEU A 83 19.53 -24.47 -28.66
N ALA A 84 19.36 -25.61 -27.99
CA ALA A 84 20.27 -26.75 -28.11
C ALA A 84 20.08 -27.52 -29.44
N LEU A 85 18.82 -27.67 -29.90
CA LEU A 85 18.49 -28.41 -31.13
C LEU A 85 18.86 -27.63 -32.40
N ASP A 86 18.59 -26.34 -32.44
CA ASP A 86 18.77 -25.50 -33.62
C ASP A 86 20.11 -24.77 -33.63
N HIS A 87 21.03 -25.09 -32.68
CA HIS A 87 22.35 -24.45 -32.50
C HIS A 87 22.31 -22.91 -32.50
N GLN A 88 21.25 -22.34 -31.91
CA GLN A 88 21.04 -20.91 -31.88
C GLN A 88 21.99 -20.21 -30.87
N ARG A 89 22.13 -18.90 -31.00
CA ARG A 89 22.94 -18.09 -30.06
C ARG A 89 22.16 -17.87 -28.76
N LEU A 90 22.86 -17.74 -27.61
CA LEU A 90 22.25 -17.50 -26.28
C LEU A 90 21.36 -16.23 -26.22
N ASN A 91 21.67 -15.24 -27.07
CA ASN A 91 20.87 -14.00 -27.11
C ASN A 91 19.42 -14.22 -27.55
N THR A 92 19.08 -15.32 -28.26
CA THR A 92 17.73 -15.68 -28.65
C THR A 92 16.82 -15.99 -27.44
N LEU A 93 17.42 -16.30 -26.28
CA LEU A 93 16.70 -16.53 -25.03
C LEU A 93 16.27 -15.23 -24.32
N ASP A 94 16.76 -14.04 -24.71
CA ASP A 94 16.36 -12.80 -24.03
C ASP A 94 14.83 -12.59 -24.03
N GLY A 95 14.19 -12.76 -25.19
CA GLY A 95 12.73 -12.66 -25.30
C GLY A 95 11.97 -13.69 -24.43
N PRO A 96 12.23 -15.00 -24.58
CA PRO A 96 11.62 -16.04 -23.75
C PRO A 96 11.89 -15.89 -22.24
N SER A 97 13.07 -15.44 -21.83
CA SER A 97 13.41 -15.22 -20.41
C SER A 97 12.53 -14.15 -19.76
N ARG A 98 12.08 -13.16 -20.53
CA ARG A 98 11.16 -12.11 -20.03
C ARG A 98 9.81 -12.67 -19.61
N LEU A 99 9.32 -13.74 -20.29
CA LEU A 99 8.10 -14.44 -19.89
C LEU A 99 8.29 -15.14 -18.53
N LEU A 100 9.44 -15.80 -18.33
CA LEU A 100 9.77 -16.43 -17.06
C LEU A 100 9.90 -15.39 -15.93
N PHE A 101 10.57 -14.27 -16.18
CA PHE A 101 10.64 -13.17 -15.20
C PHE A 101 9.26 -12.57 -14.90
N GLY A 102 8.38 -12.48 -15.91
CA GLY A 102 7.01 -12.03 -15.72
C GLY A 102 6.23 -12.89 -14.74
N LEU A 103 6.44 -14.21 -14.74
CA LEU A 103 5.81 -15.10 -13.76
C LEU A 103 6.12 -14.70 -12.31
N SER A 104 7.31 -14.16 -12.02
CA SER A 104 7.65 -13.70 -10.67
C SER A 104 6.73 -12.59 -10.15
N CYS A 105 6.08 -11.84 -11.05
CA CYS A 105 5.08 -10.82 -10.69
C CYS A 105 3.92 -11.41 -9.89
N ILE A 106 3.46 -12.63 -10.23
CA ILE A 106 2.36 -13.29 -9.52
C ILE A 106 2.70 -13.38 -8.03
N GLY A 107 3.85 -13.97 -7.69
CA GLY A 107 4.27 -14.14 -6.31
C GLY A 107 4.56 -12.84 -5.59
N VAL A 108 5.27 -11.90 -6.23
CA VAL A 108 5.63 -10.61 -5.65
C VAL A 108 4.38 -9.77 -5.38
N VAL A 109 3.46 -9.67 -6.33
CA VAL A 109 2.21 -8.90 -6.21
C VAL A 109 1.28 -9.54 -5.18
N TYR A 110 1.13 -10.87 -5.18
CA TYR A 110 0.39 -11.59 -4.14
C TYR A 110 0.92 -11.30 -2.74
N TYR A 111 2.25 -11.33 -2.57
CA TYR A 111 2.89 -11.09 -1.28
C TYR A 111 2.77 -9.63 -0.82
N LEU A 112 2.98 -8.67 -1.74
CA LEU A 112 2.97 -7.24 -1.44
C LEU A 112 1.57 -6.66 -1.31
N ARG A 113 0.54 -7.29 -1.87
CA ARG A 113 -0.88 -6.88 -1.80
C ARG A 113 -1.07 -5.38 -2.08
N PRO A 114 -0.69 -4.88 -3.27
CA PRO A 114 -0.85 -3.47 -3.59
C PRO A 114 -2.34 -3.09 -3.67
N ARG A 115 -2.66 -1.85 -3.34
CA ARG A 115 -4.02 -1.31 -3.52
C ARG A 115 -4.31 -1.14 -5.01
N ALA A 116 -5.42 -1.68 -5.48
CA ALA A 116 -5.82 -1.65 -6.89
C ALA A 116 -5.91 -0.22 -7.46
N ARG A 117 -6.30 0.76 -6.64
CA ARG A 117 -6.36 2.17 -7.05
C ARG A 117 -5.06 2.69 -7.68
N HIS A 118 -3.89 2.28 -7.18
CA HIS A 118 -2.61 2.73 -7.72
C HIS A 118 -2.32 2.12 -9.10
N PHE A 119 -2.78 0.89 -9.34
CA PHE A 119 -2.72 0.29 -10.67
C PHE A 119 -3.59 1.06 -11.67
N TRP A 120 -4.83 1.41 -11.28
CA TRP A 120 -5.73 2.21 -12.12
C TRP A 120 -5.16 3.59 -12.43
N LEU A 121 -4.59 4.27 -11.43
CA LEU A 121 -3.93 5.56 -11.62
C LEU A 121 -2.71 5.46 -12.54
N GLY A 122 -1.93 4.38 -12.43
CA GLY A 122 -0.81 4.12 -13.33
C GLY A 122 -1.24 3.93 -14.79
N LEU A 123 -2.34 3.20 -15.04
CA LEU A 123 -2.92 3.04 -16.38
C LEU A 123 -3.43 4.37 -16.96
N CYS A 124 -4.16 5.16 -16.15
CA CYS A 124 -4.61 6.48 -16.55
C CYS A 124 -3.43 7.40 -16.90
N PHE A 125 -2.40 7.41 -16.06
CA PHE A 125 -1.19 8.20 -16.30
C PHE A 125 -0.48 7.78 -17.59
N ALA A 126 -0.32 6.47 -17.83
CA ALA A 126 0.28 5.94 -19.05
C ALA A 126 -0.48 6.39 -20.30
N ALA A 127 -1.81 6.29 -20.28
CA ALA A 127 -2.66 6.69 -21.41
C ALA A 127 -2.61 8.22 -21.66
N VAL A 128 -2.66 9.03 -20.60
CA VAL A 128 -2.56 10.49 -20.71
C VAL A 128 -1.20 10.91 -21.25
N LEU A 129 -0.11 10.33 -20.72
CA LEU A 129 1.24 10.61 -21.20
C LEU A 129 1.40 10.22 -22.68
N ALA A 130 0.85 9.07 -23.08
CA ALA A 130 0.87 8.63 -24.47
C ALA A 130 0.14 9.63 -25.40
N ALA A 131 -1.04 10.13 -24.97
CA ALA A 131 -1.77 11.13 -25.75
C ALA A 131 -1.00 12.47 -25.87
N VAL A 132 -0.41 12.95 -24.78
CA VAL A 132 0.39 14.19 -24.78
C VAL A 132 1.59 14.05 -25.70
N VAL A 133 2.32 12.93 -25.63
CA VAL A 133 3.48 12.67 -26.50
C VAL A 133 3.05 12.53 -27.97
N ALA A 134 1.94 11.83 -28.23
CA ALA A 134 1.41 11.68 -29.59
C ALA A 134 1.02 13.04 -30.19
N LEU A 135 0.31 13.87 -29.43
CA LEU A 135 -0.04 15.23 -29.86
C LEU A 135 1.21 16.06 -30.16
N TYR A 136 2.19 16.05 -29.25
CA TYR A 136 3.44 16.78 -29.45
C TYR A 136 4.17 16.31 -30.72
N GLN A 137 4.29 14.99 -30.94
CA GLN A 137 4.98 14.44 -32.11
C GLN A 137 4.27 14.83 -33.44
N VAL A 138 2.95 14.78 -33.46
CA VAL A 138 2.20 15.10 -34.69
C VAL A 138 2.09 16.62 -34.90
N THR A 139 1.75 17.42 -33.87
CA THR A 139 1.45 18.84 -34.03
C THR A 139 2.69 19.73 -34.00
N VAL A 140 3.70 19.40 -33.17
CA VAL A 140 4.89 20.25 -33.00
C VAL A 140 6.07 19.74 -33.83
N LEU A 141 6.30 18.40 -33.82
CA LEU A 141 7.40 17.81 -34.61
C LEU A 141 7.01 17.53 -36.08
N GLY A 142 5.72 17.68 -36.44
CA GLY A 142 5.25 17.47 -37.82
C GLY A 142 5.34 16.02 -38.30
N MET A 143 5.34 15.05 -37.36
CA MET A 143 5.41 13.62 -37.74
C MET A 143 4.06 13.17 -38.30
N GLU A 144 4.07 12.39 -39.38
CA GLU A 144 2.85 11.84 -39.97
C GLU A 144 2.16 10.86 -39.01
N ARG A 145 2.95 10.16 -38.18
CA ARG A 145 2.48 9.14 -37.24
C ARG A 145 3.23 9.25 -35.91
N ALA A 146 2.46 9.15 -34.82
CA ALA A 146 3.08 9.13 -33.50
C ALA A 146 3.72 7.75 -33.21
N ILE A 147 4.96 7.77 -32.78
CA ILE A 147 5.73 6.56 -32.40
C ILE A 147 5.99 6.47 -30.89
N GLY A 148 5.67 7.53 -30.14
CA GLY A 148 5.92 7.63 -28.71
C GLY A 148 7.38 7.38 -28.37
N PHE A 149 7.60 6.77 -27.19
CA PHE A 149 8.92 6.30 -26.75
C PHE A 149 9.21 4.85 -27.20
N THR A 150 8.27 4.20 -27.90
CA THR A 150 8.44 2.82 -28.39
C THR A 150 9.25 2.77 -29.68
N HIS A 151 9.35 3.88 -30.40
CA HIS A 151 9.93 4.03 -31.74
C HIS A 151 9.30 3.10 -32.80
N HIS A 152 8.08 2.64 -32.54
CA HIS A 152 7.30 1.81 -33.45
C HIS A 152 5.82 2.19 -33.29
N GLU A 153 5.23 2.71 -34.36
CA GLU A 153 3.89 3.32 -34.33
C GLU A 153 2.80 2.32 -33.92
N ILE A 154 2.83 1.10 -34.45
CA ILE A 154 1.80 0.08 -34.17
C ILE A 154 1.87 -0.31 -32.69
N THR A 155 3.07 -0.64 -32.21
CA THR A 155 3.28 -0.97 -30.79
C THR A 155 2.82 0.15 -29.87
N PHE A 156 3.15 1.39 -30.18
CA PHE A 156 2.77 2.55 -29.37
C PHE A 156 1.25 2.70 -29.29
N GLY A 157 0.58 2.71 -30.45
CA GLY A 157 -0.87 2.87 -30.52
C GLY A 157 -1.64 1.76 -29.81
N ASP A 158 -1.22 0.52 -30.00
CA ASP A 158 -1.86 -0.66 -29.41
C ASP A 158 -1.69 -0.73 -27.89
N LEU A 159 -0.50 -0.46 -27.38
CA LEU A 159 -0.28 -0.44 -25.93
C LEU A 159 -0.98 0.75 -25.24
N ALA A 160 -1.04 1.92 -25.89
CA ALA A 160 -1.78 3.07 -25.38
C ALA A 160 -3.29 2.77 -25.32
N LEU A 161 -3.83 2.12 -26.37
CA LEU A 161 -5.22 1.66 -26.41
C LEU A 161 -5.51 0.64 -25.30
N ALA A 162 -4.62 -0.34 -25.10
CA ALA A 162 -4.76 -1.34 -24.04
C ALA A 162 -4.80 -0.68 -22.65
N CYS A 163 -3.90 0.29 -22.37
CA CYS A 163 -3.92 1.05 -21.10
C CYS A 163 -5.23 1.81 -20.92
N GLY A 164 -5.73 2.47 -21.96
CA GLY A 164 -7.00 3.19 -21.93
C GLY A 164 -8.18 2.28 -21.65
N LEU A 165 -8.29 1.14 -22.36
CA LEU A 165 -9.36 0.16 -22.17
C LEU A 165 -9.34 -0.47 -20.77
N MET A 166 -8.15 -0.84 -20.27
CA MET A 166 -7.99 -1.38 -18.91
C MET A 166 -8.35 -0.34 -17.84
N SER A 167 -8.07 0.95 -18.05
CA SER A 167 -8.34 2.00 -17.09
C SER A 167 -9.82 2.10 -16.71
N LEU A 168 -10.73 1.83 -17.66
CA LEU A 168 -12.18 1.79 -17.42
C LEU A 168 -12.58 0.81 -16.31
N CYS A 169 -11.83 -0.28 -16.15
CA CYS A 169 -12.11 -1.25 -15.10
C CYS A 169 -11.93 -0.67 -13.69
N GLY A 170 -11.19 0.45 -13.56
CA GLY A 170 -11.01 1.19 -12.30
C GLY A 170 -12.19 2.04 -11.85
N LEU A 171 -13.26 2.17 -12.64
CA LEU A 171 -14.43 3.01 -12.30
C LEU A 171 -15.08 2.65 -10.97
N THR A 172 -15.11 1.37 -10.57
CA THR A 172 -15.68 0.96 -9.28
C THR A 172 -14.85 1.43 -8.10
N ASP A 173 -13.53 1.30 -8.20
CA ASP A 173 -12.60 1.60 -7.10
C ASP A 173 -12.39 3.11 -6.91
N LEU A 174 -12.55 3.89 -7.98
CA LEU A 174 -12.37 5.34 -7.96
C LEU A 174 -13.67 6.13 -7.82
N ARG A 175 -14.84 5.45 -7.92
CA ARG A 175 -16.18 6.08 -7.98
C ARG A 175 -16.49 7.07 -6.86
N ASN A 176 -16.07 6.76 -5.63
CA ASN A 176 -16.34 7.58 -4.45
C ASN A 176 -15.18 8.53 -4.11
N THR A 177 -14.28 8.77 -5.03
CA THR A 177 -13.13 9.66 -4.87
C THR A 177 -13.25 10.88 -5.79
N ARG A 178 -12.48 11.93 -5.50
CA ARG A 178 -12.34 13.10 -6.41
C ARG A 178 -11.74 12.73 -7.78
N MET A 179 -11.27 11.48 -7.94
CA MET A 179 -10.61 10.96 -9.15
C MET A 179 -11.53 10.09 -10.01
N ALA A 180 -12.84 10.08 -9.76
CA ALA A 180 -13.83 9.23 -10.47
C ALA A 180 -13.90 9.46 -12.00
N TRP A 181 -13.44 10.60 -12.47
CA TRP A 181 -13.40 10.97 -13.89
C TRP A 181 -12.16 10.44 -14.64
N LEU A 182 -11.06 10.13 -13.93
CA LEU A 182 -9.78 9.72 -14.52
C LEU A 182 -9.87 8.48 -15.42
N PRO A 183 -10.62 7.40 -15.10
CA PRO A 183 -10.75 6.24 -15.99
C PRO A 183 -11.34 6.60 -17.36
N GLY A 184 -12.29 7.53 -17.39
CA GLY A 184 -12.87 8.02 -18.67
C GLY A 184 -11.84 8.80 -19.49
N VAL A 185 -11.08 9.69 -18.86
CA VAL A 185 -9.97 10.41 -19.50
C VAL A 185 -8.89 9.45 -19.98
N GLY A 186 -8.54 8.43 -19.18
CA GLY A 186 -7.59 7.40 -19.59
C GLY A 186 -8.02 6.69 -20.88
N LEU A 187 -9.31 6.31 -21.00
CA LEU A 187 -9.85 5.73 -22.22
C LEU A 187 -9.74 6.67 -23.40
N LEU A 188 -10.20 7.93 -23.27
CA LEU A 188 -10.18 8.91 -24.36
C LEU A 188 -8.74 9.21 -24.82
N CYS A 189 -7.81 9.34 -23.88
CA CYS A 189 -6.40 9.55 -24.17
C CYS A 189 -5.76 8.33 -24.86
N GLY A 190 -6.08 7.11 -24.42
CA GLY A 190 -5.60 5.89 -25.07
C GLY A 190 -6.10 5.76 -26.52
N LEU A 191 -7.38 6.07 -26.75
CA LEU A 191 -7.97 6.12 -28.09
C LEU A 191 -7.31 7.20 -28.96
N LEU A 192 -7.10 8.42 -28.42
CA LEU A 192 -6.45 9.50 -29.11
C LEU A 192 -5.01 9.16 -29.52
N ALA A 193 -4.23 8.57 -28.61
CA ALA A 193 -2.87 8.14 -28.93
C ALA A 193 -2.82 7.08 -30.02
N SER A 194 -3.75 6.10 -29.96
CA SER A 194 -3.91 5.07 -31.00
C SER A 194 -4.33 5.66 -32.35
N LEU A 195 -5.20 6.67 -32.35
CA LEU A 195 -5.60 7.38 -33.57
C LEU A 195 -4.43 8.10 -34.21
N LEU A 196 -3.67 8.87 -33.41
CA LEU A 196 -2.51 9.65 -33.88
C LEU A 196 -1.33 8.77 -34.31
N SER A 197 -1.22 7.55 -33.79
CA SER A 197 -0.25 6.56 -34.28
C SER A 197 -0.64 5.94 -35.62
N SER A 198 -1.89 6.14 -36.05
CA SER A 198 -2.47 5.53 -37.27
C SER A 198 -2.39 3.99 -37.27
N SER A 199 -2.37 3.37 -36.09
CA SER A 199 -2.38 1.89 -35.93
C SER A 199 -3.77 1.32 -36.17
N ARG A 200 -4.09 1.03 -37.44
CA ARG A 200 -5.42 0.50 -37.86
C ARG A 200 -5.69 -0.88 -37.28
N GLY A 201 -4.64 -1.70 -37.15
CA GLY A 201 -4.74 -3.07 -36.64
C GLY A 201 -5.27 -3.14 -35.22
N GLY A 202 -4.85 -2.19 -34.37
CA GLY A 202 -5.31 -2.12 -33.00
C GLY A 202 -6.83 -1.96 -32.85
N TRP A 203 -7.49 -1.35 -33.82
CA TRP A 203 -8.95 -1.13 -33.78
C TRP A 203 -9.76 -2.40 -33.96
N LEU A 204 -9.18 -3.48 -34.55
CA LEU A 204 -9.80 -4.79 -34.60
C LEU A 204 -9.98 -5.40 -33.20
N ALA A 205 -9.18 -4.97 -32.23
CA ALA A 205 -9.34 -5.40 -30.85
C ALA A 205 -10.60 -4.82 -30.19
N LEU A 206 -11.10 -3.63 -30.62
CA LEU A 206 -12.24 -2.96 -29.98
C LEU A 206 -13.51 -3.83 -29.97
N PRO A 207 -14.03 -4.37 -31.11
CA PRO A 207 -15.21 -5.23 -31.10
C PRO A 207 -14.99 -6.50 -30.27
N LEU A 208 -13.77 -7.06 -30.27
CA LEU A 208 -13.47 -8.25 -29.49
C LEU A 208 -13.49 -7.94 -27.97
N VAL A 209 -12.92 -6.83 -27.54
CA VAL A 209 -12.91 -6.37 -26.13
C VAL A 209 -14.33 -6.01 -25.67
N MET A 210 -15.19 -5.51 -26.55
CA MET A 210 -16.58 -5.21 -26.20
C MET A 210 -17.36 -6.46 -25.76
N ILE A 211 -17.00 -7.68 -26.19
CA ILE A 211 -17.67 -8.93 -25.78
C ILE A 211 -17.55 -9.14 -24.25
N PRO A 212 -16.36 -9.24 -23.63
CA PRO A 212 -16.25 -9.40 -22.19
C PRO A 212 -16.75 -8.16 -21.42
N VAL A 213 -16.57 -6.95 -21.96
CA VAL A 213 -17.05 -5.72 -21.34
C VAL A 213 -18.58 -5.69 -21.30
N ALA A 214 -19.28 -6.04 -22.38
CA ALA A 214 -20.74 -6.12 -22.40
C ALA A 214 -21.27 -7.22 -21.47
N ARG A 215 -20.65 -8.41 -21.49
CA ARG A 215 -21.10 -9.56 -20.70
C ARG A 215 -20.93 -9.37 -19.20
N TYR A 216 -19.81 -8.85 -18.76
CA TYR A 216 -19.44 -8.76 -17.35
C TYR A 216 -19.48 -7.31 -16.82
N GLY A 217 -19.14 -6.34 -17.64
CA GLY A 217 -19.11 -4.94 -17.26
C GLY A 217 -20.49 -4.38 -16.92
N VAL A 218 -21.54 -4.78 -17.64
CA VAL A 218 -22.91 -4.34 -17.33
C VAL A 218 -23.36 -4.79 -15.94
N GLN A 219 -22.91 -5.96 -15.49
CA GLN A 219 -23.17 -6.44 -14.13
C GLN A 219 -22.42 -5.64 -13.05
N LEU A 220 -21.27 -5.10 -13.38
CA LEU A 220 -20.40 -4.34 -12.48
C LEU A 220 -20.75 -2.85 -12.42
N TYR A 221 -21.01 -2.25 -13.58
CA TYR A 221 -21.14 -0.78 -13.73
C TYR A 221 -22.59 -0.36 -14.02
N GLY A 222 -23.52 -1.34 -14.18
CA GLY A 222 -24.91 -1.09 -14.50
C GLY A 222 -25.12 -0.51 -15.90
N ARG A 223 -26.33 0.02 -16.15
CA ARG A 223 -26.71 0.57 -17.47
C ARG A 223 -25.85 1.74 -17.96
N ARG A 224 -25.10 2.39 -17.07
CA ARG A 224 -24.18 3.49 -17.44
C ARG A 224 -23.09 3.05 -18.43
N LEU A 225 -22.66 1.79 -18.37
CA LEU A 225 -21.73 1.23 -19.33
C LEU A 225 -22.32 1.15 -20.75
N LEU A 226 -23.62 0.92 -20.86
CA LEU A 226 -24.32 0.95 -22.17
C LEU A 226 -24.30 2.36 -22.79
N VAL A 227 -24.38 3.40 -21.95
CA VAL A 227 -24.26 4.79 -22.40
C VAL A 227 -22.84 5.06 -22.91
N VAL A 228 -21.81 4.60 -22.18
CA VAL A 228 -20.41 4.72 -22.61
C VAL A 228 -20.18 3.93 -23.90
N GLY A 229 -20.70 2.71 -23.99
CA GLY A 229 -20.63 1.88 -25.20
C GLY A 229 -21.34 2.54 -26.40
N ALA A 230 -22.53 3.11 -26.19
CA ALA A 230 -23.26 3.85 -27.22
C ALA A 230 -22.52 5.12 -27.66
N ALA A 231 -21.91 5.86 -26.72
CA ALA A 231 -21.08 7.03 -27.01
C ALA A 231 -19.83 6.65 -27.82
N LEU A 232 -19.17 5.55 -27.48
CA LEU A 232 -18.02 5.03 -28.24
C LEU A 232 -18.44 4.58 -29.65
N LEU A 233 -19.57 3.89 -29.77
CA LEU A 233 -20.12 3.50 -31.09
C LEU A 233 -20.47 4.74 -31.91
N ALA A 234 -21.10 5.75 -31.30
CA ALA A 234 -21.39 7.02 -31.96
C ALA A 234 -20.10 7.74 -32.41
N LEU A 235 -19.03 7.70 -31.60
CA LEU A 235 -17.73 8.24 -31.97
C LEU A 235 -17.11 7.51 -33.17
N VAL A 236 -17.20 6.19 -33.21
CA VAL A 236 -16.75 5.37 -34.36
C VAL A 236 -17.57 5.70 -35.61
N VAL A 237 -18.89 5.77 -35.50
CA VAL A 237 -19.77 6.14 -36.60
C VAL A 237 -19.47 7.56 -37.10
N LEU A 238 -19.24 8.50 -36.17
CA LEU A 238 -18.84 9.87 -36.49
C LEU A 238 -17.47 9.91 -37.20
N ALA A 239 -16.51 9.12 -36.71
CA ALA A 239 -15.19 9.01 -37.35
C ALA A 239 -15.28 8.42 -38.76
N LEU A 240 -16.19 7.50 -39.02
CA LEU A 240 -16.48 6.98 -40.35
C LEU A 240 -17.22 8.00 -41.25
N ALA A 241 -18.11 8.80 -40.65
CA ALA A 241 -18.95 9.75 -41.40
C ALA A 241 -18.20 11.06 -41.75
N VAL A 242 -17.17 11.44 -40.96
CA VAL A 242 -16.43 12.68 -41.18
C VAL A 242 -15.22 12.45 -42.11
N PRO A 243 -15.21 12.98 -43.33
CA PRO A 243 -14.14 12.77 -44.33
C PRO A 243 -12.75 13.19 -43.84
N ALA A 244 -12.69 14.24 -43.01
CA ALA A 244 -11.43 14.76 -42.44
C ALA A 244 -10.68 13.75 -41.58
N THR A 245 -11.34 12.73 -41.05
CA THR A 245 -10.69 11.63 -40.30
C THR A 245 -9.94 10.64 -41.18
N GLY A 246 -10.28 10.59 -42.45
CA GLY A 246 -9.71 9.70 -43.44
C GLY A 246 -10.05 8.20 -43.22
N VAL A 247 -10.87 7.84 -42.19
CA VAL A 247 -11.13 6.44 -41.81
C VAL A 247 -11.89 5.70 -42.89
N ALA A 248 -12.97 6.26 -43.45
CA ALA A 248 -13.75 5.67 -44.51
C ALA A 248 -12.92 5.45 -45.78
N GLY A 249 -12.18 6.47 -46.24
CA GLY A 249 -11.32 6.36 -47.43
C GLY A 249 -10.23 5.29 -47.26
N ARG A 250 -9.74 5.07 -46.04
CA ARG A 250 -8.75 4.03 -45.75
C ARG A 250 -9.36 2.61 -45.78
N ILE A 251 -10.63 2.44 -45.43
CA ILE A 251 -11.33 1.17 -45.54
C ILE A 251 -11.56 0.86 -47.03
N GLU A 252 -12.02 1.83 -47.81
CA GLU A 252 -12.20 1.70 -49.25
C GLU A 252 -10.89 1.34 -49.95
N GLN A 253 -9.80 2.03 -49.57
CA GLN A 253 -8.44 1.73 -50.06
C GLN A 253 -8.05 0.29 -49.75
N ALA A 254 -8.26 -0.19 -48.49
CA ALA A 254 -7.91 -1.55 -48.10
C ALA A 254 -8.71 -2.58 -48.90
N LEU A 255 -10.03 -2.36 -49.11
CA LEU A 255 -10.86 -3.23 -49.96
C LEU A 255 -10.39 -3.25 -51.39
N ALA A 256 -10.06 -2.08 -51.97
CA ALA A 256 -9.52 -1.99 -53.32
C ALA A 256 -8.15 -2.69 -53.44
N GLU A 257 -7.28 -2.60 -52.45
CA GLU A 257 -5.98 -3.31 -52.40
C GLU A 257 -6.20 -4.84 -52.33
N ILE A 258 -7.15 -5.32 -51.52
CA ILE A 258 -7.54 -6.76 -51.49
C ILE A 258 -8.00 -7.21 -52.87
N GLN A 259 -8.90 -6.44 -53.51
CA GLN A 259 -9.40 -6.77 -54.81
C GLN A 259 -8.29 -6.81 -55.88
N ARG A 260 -7.38 -5.83 -55.87
CA ARG A 260 -6.18 -5.80 -56.73
C ARG A 260 -5.30 -7.04 -56.53
N TYR A 261 -5.07 -7.43 -55.30
CA TYR A 261 -4.26 -8.63 -55.01
C TYR A 261 -4.94 -9.90 -55.53
N LEU A 262 -6.28 -10.04 -55.34
CA LEU A 262 -7.02 -11.23 -55.76
C LEU A 262 -7.17 -11.30 -57.30
N THR A 263 -7.32 -10.15 -57.98
CA THR A 263 -7.57 -10.11 -59.42
C THR A 263 -6.31 -9.97 -60.28
N LEU A 264 -5.35 -9.17 -59.82
CA LEU A 264 -4.13 -8.84 -60.57
C LEU A 264 -2.84 -9.39 -59.94
N GLY A 265 -2.93 -9.98 -58.76
CA GLY A 265 -1.77 -10.45 -58.00
C GLY A 265 -0.88 -9.30 -57.47
N ASP A 266 -1.43 -8.10 -57.32
CA ASP A 266 -0.61 -6.91 -56.90
C ASP A 266 -0.14 -7.03 -55.46
N ALA A 267 1.06 -7.54 -55.26
CA ALA A 267 1.73 -7.69 -53.96
C ALA A 267 2.57 -6.46 -53.56
N THR A 268 2.40 -5.29 -54.24
CA THR A 268 3.18 -4.06 -53.93
C THR A 268 2.45 -3.15 -52.94
N THR A 269 1.14 -3.32 -52.78
CA THR A 269 0.33 -2.53 -51.86
C THR A 269 0.53 -2.99 -50.39
N SER A 270 0.17 -2.14 -49.43
CA SER A 270 0.28 -2.44 -48.00
C SER A 270 -0.46 -3.71 -47.59
N VAL A 271 -1.65 -3.95 -48.13
CA VAL A 271 -2.44 -5.16 -47.87
C VAL A 271 -1.88 -6.33 -48.69
N GLY A 272 -1.53 -6.11 -49.98
CA GLY A 272 -0.94 -7.11 -50.84
C GLY A 272 0.35 -7.72 -50.28
N ILE A 273 1.23 -6.91 -49.73
CA ILE A 273 2.42 -7.36 -49.01
C ILE A 273 2.05 -8.33 -47.88
N ARG A 274 1.06 -7.98 -47.04
CA ARG A 274 0.63 -8.84 -45.95
C ARG A 274 0.03 -10.14 -46.42
N LEU A 275 -0.79 -10.11 -47.46
CA LEU A 275 -1.41 -11.33 -48.04
C LEU A 275 -0.33 -12.26 -48.61
N GLU A 276 0.71 -11.72 -49.25
CA GLU A 276 1.84 -12.52 -49.76
C GLU A 276 2.64 -13.14 -48.61
N LEU A 277 2.90 -12.40 -47.53
CA LEU A 277 3.55 -12.89 -46.30
C LEU A 277 2.71 -13.99 -45.63
N TRP A 278 1.37 -13.84 -45.61
CA TRP A 278 0.49 -14.85 -45.03
C TRP A 278 0.45 -16.13 -45.88
N LYS A 279 0.44 -15.97 -47.18
CA LYS A 279 0.56 -17.10 -48.14
C LYS A 279 1.90 -17.84 -47.92
N ALA A 280 3.01 -17.09 -47.82
CA ALA A 280 4.32 -17.66 -47.50
C ALA A 280 4.32 -18.41 -46.16
N SER A 281 3.70 -17.83 -45.14
CA SER A 281 3.61 -18.47 -43.80
C SER A 281 2.87 -19.79 -43.84
N VAL A 282 1.77 -19.86 -44.59
CA VAL A 282 1.02 -21.12 -44.77
C VAL A 282 1.87 -22.15 -45.49
N MET A 283 2.61 -21.74 -46.54
CA MET A 283 3.49 -22.67 -47.28
C MET A 283 4.60 -23.21 -46.37
N MET A 284 5.27 -22.35 -45.61
CA MET A 284 6.29 -22.75 -44.63
C MET A 284 5.75 -23.72 -43.59
N PHE A 285 4.53 -23.48 -43.09
CA PHE A 285 3.87 -24.37 -42.15
C PHE A 285 3.54 -25.74 -42.77
N LEU A 286 3.03 -25.78 -44.00
CA LEU A 286 2.70 -27.03 -44.66
C LEU A 286 3.94 -27.88 -44.94
N GLU A 287 5.08 -27.26 -45.20
CA GLU A 287 6.38 -27.95 -45.36
C GLU A 287 6.99 -28.44 -44.04
N HIS A 288 6.83 -27.66 -42.96
CA HIS A 288 7.37 -27.93 -41.65
C HIS A 288 6.32 -27.84 -40.53
N PRO A 289 5.34 -28.73 -40.46
CA PRO A 289 4.13 -28.54 -39.62
C PRO A 289 4.42 -28.61 -38.11
N TRP A 290 5.42 -29.39 -37.69
CA TRP A 290 5.66 -29.61 -36.25
C TRP A 290 6.49 -28.52 -35.57
N LEU A 291 7.61 -28.14 -36.20
CA LEU A 291 8.60 -27.22 -35.63
C LEU A 291 8.81 -25.93 -36.43
N GLY A 292 8.12 -25.79 -37.59
CA GLY A 292 8.31 -24.66 -38.49
C GLY A 292 9.68 -24.61 -39.12
N VAL A 293 9.97 -23.54 -39.86
CA VAL A 293 11.27 -23.32 -40.52
C VAL A 293 12.37 -22.88 -39.56
N GLY A 294 12.05 -22.56 -38.33
CA GLY A 294 12.97 -21.98 -37.33
C GLY A 294 12.65 -20.50 -37.04
N ARG A 295 12.79 -20.09 -35.76
CA ARG A 295 12.32 -18.77 -35.31
C ARG A 295 13.02 -17.59 -35.99
N ASP A 296 14.30 -17.72 -36.34
CA ASP A 296 15.11 -16.69 -37.00
C ASP A 296 15.34 -16.99 -38.47
N GLN A 297 14.54 -17.88 -39.08
CA GLN A 297 14.71 -18.34 -40.46
C GLN A 297 13.57 -17.90 -41.38
N PHE A 298 12.70 -17.04 -40.92
CA PHE A 298 11.52 -16.60 -41.71
C PHE A 298 11.92 -15.93 -43.03
N ASP A 299 12.87 -14.99 -42.98
CA ASP A 299 13.40 -14.27 -44.14
C ASP A 299 14.13 -15.20 -45.12
N VAL A 300 14.97 -16.12 -44.61
CA VAL A 300 15.66 -17.12 -45.41
C VAL A 300 14.69 -18.03 -46.14
N ALA A 301 13.68 -18.54 -45.44
CA ALA A 301 12.62 -19.37 -46.02
C ALA A 301 11.76 -18.59 -47.05
N LEU A 302 11.47 -17.31 -46.75
CA LEU A 302 10.74 -16.41 -47.64
C LEU A 302 11.47 -16.24 -48.99
N HIS A 303 12.79 -15.96 -48.93
CA HIS A 303 13.60 -15.83 -50.12
C HIS A 303 13.74 -17.17 -50.88
N ALA A 304 13.80 -18.29 -50.18
CA ALA A 304 13.86 -19.61 -50.78
C ALA A 304 12.58 -19.91 -51.59
N LEU A 305 11.40 -19.60 -51.02
CA LEU A 305 10.13 -19.75 -51.72
C LEU A 305 10.01 -18.84 -52.93
N ALA A 306 10.53 -17.61 -52.86
CA ALA A 306 10.60 -16.69 -54.02
C ALA A 306 11.56 -17.21 -55.11
N ALA A 307 12.70 -17.73 -54.74
CA ALA A 307 13.65 -18.33 -55.70
C ALA A 307 13.08 -19.59 -56.44
N GLN A 308 12.17 -20.31 -55.76
CA GLN A 308 11.43 -21.42 -56.35
C GLN A 308 10.27 -20.95 -57.26
N GLY A 309 10.07 -19.66 -57.43
CA GLY A 309 8.92 -19.12 -58.21
C GLY A 309 7.56 -19.29 -57.58
N ARG A 310 7.48 -19.67 -56.30
CA ARG A 310 6.21 -19.89 -55.57
C ARG A 310 5.64 -18.61 -54.96
N LEU A 311 6.46 -17.60 -54.81
CA LEU A 311 6.10 -16.24 -54.35
C LEU A 311 6.51 -15.21 -55.40
N GLN A 312 5.79 -14.12 -55.44
CA GLN A 312 6.13 -13.00 -56.31
C GLN A 312 7.36 -12.23 -55.83
N GLN A 313 8.14 -11.75 -56.78
CA GLN A 313 9.20 -10.77 -56.52
C GLN A 313 8.54 -9.42 -56.12
N SER A 314 8.38 -9.16 -54.86
CA SER A 314 7.64 -8.03 -54.32
C SER A 314 8.34 -7.44 -53.07
N PRO A 315 7.95 -6.26 -52.59
CA PRO A 315 8.46 -5.67 -51.37
C PRO A 315 8.24 -6.55 -50.11
N ALA A 316 7.38 -7.60 -50.20
CA ALA A 316 7.19 -8.55 -49.12
C ALA A 316 8.51 -9.25 -48.71
N LEU A 317 9.46 -9.42 -49.64
CA LEU A 317 10.74 -10.04 -49.37
C LEU A 317 11.66 -9.22 -48.43
N LEU A 318 11.35 -7.98 -48.16
CA LEU A 318 12.07 -7.14 -47.21
C LEU A 318 11.68 -7.37 -45.74
N TYR A 319 10.69 -8.21 -45.49
CA TYR A 319 10.17 -8.42 -44.15
C TYR A 319 10.67 -9.74 -43.52
N SER A 320 10.94 -9.71 -42.22
CA SER A 320 11.40 -10.86 -41.44
C SER A 320 10.29 -11.52 -40.60
N SER A 321 9.02 -11.12 -40.83
CA SER A 321 7.87 -11.68 -40.12
C SER A 321 6.58 -11.54 -40.94
N SER A 322 5.56 -12.29 -40.56
CA SER A 322 4.27 -12.29 -41.27
C SER A 322 3.34 -11.13 -40.92
N HIS A 323 3.66 -10.25 -39.97
CA HIS A 323 2.75 -9.27 -39.38
C HIS A 323 1.42 -9.88 -38.89
N ASN A 324 1.48 -11.11 -38.38
CA ASN A 324 0.38 -11.82 -37.75
C ASN A 324 0.98 -12.88 -36.80
N ASP A 325 0.72 -12.74 -35.48
CA ASP A 325 1.30 -13.63 -34.48
C ASP A 325 1.02 -15.11 -34.73
N MET A 326 -0.22 -15.44 -35.14
CA MET A 326 -0.65 -16.84 -35.32
C MET A 326 0.07 -17.46 -36.50
N LEU A 327 0.08 -16.78 -37.65
CA LEU A 327 0.74 -17.25 -38.86
C LEU A 327 2.26 -17.25 -38.70
N ASN A 328 2.79 -16.27 -38.01
CA ASN A 328 4.23 -16.23 -37.72
C ASN A 328 4.69 -17.42 -36.85
N CYS A 329 3.90 -17.73 -35.79
CA CYS A 329 4.17 -18.90 -34.95
C CYS A 329 4.03 -20.23 -35.73
N LEU A 330 3.04 -20.35 -36.60
CA LEU A 330 2.87 -21.54 -37.45
C LEU A 330 4.07 -21.69 -38.41
N ALA A 331 4.48 -20.61 -39.08
CA ALA A 331 5.57 -20.64 -40.04
C ALA A 331 6.91 -20.96 -39.36
N THR A 332 7.24 -20.26 -38.26
CA THR A 332 8.57 -20.31 -37.63
C THR A 332 8.72 -21.37 -36.56
N GLY A 333 7.63 -21.77 -35.90
CA GLY A 333 7.61 -22.69 -34.77
C GLY A 333 6.69 -23.87 -34.88
N GLY A 334 5.92 -23.97 -35.98
CA GLY A 334 4.94 -25.04 -36.25
C GLY A 334 3.83 -25.11 -35.19
N LEU A 335 3.21 -26.28 -35.10
CA LEU A 335 2.15 -26.59 -34.14
C LEU A 335 2.63 -26.44 -32.68
N LEU A 336 3.92 -26.64 -32.40
CA LEU A 336 4.44 -26.57 -31.07
C LEU A 336 4.37 -25.12 -30.53
N ASP A 337 4.95 -24.14 -31.24
CA ASP A 337 4.94 -22.74 -30.83
C ASP A 337 3.53 -22.13 -30.91
N PHE A 338 2.74 -22.54 -31.90
CA PHE A 338 1.34 -22.13 -32.01
C PHE A 338 0.50 -22.60 -30.82
N SER A 339 0.68 -23.87 -30.39
CA SER A 339 -0.01 -24.39 -29.20
C SER A 339 0.37 -23.60 -27.94
N LEU A 340 1.65 -23.22 -27.78
CA LEU A 340 2.11 -22.40 -26.68
C LEU A 340 1.54 -20.97 -26.74
N LEU A 341 1.47 -20.36 -27.92
CA LEU A 341 0.82 -19.06 -28.12
C LEU A 341 -0.67 -19.12 -27.70
N ILE A 342 -1.38 -20.13 -28.15
CA ILE A 342 -2.79 -20.33 -27.75
C ILE A 342 -2.92 -20.55 -26.25
N MET A 343 -2.02 -21.30 -25.63
CA MET A 343 -1.99 -21.46 -24.17
C MET A 343 -1.76 -20.13 -23.45
N MET A 344 -0.88 -19.26 -23.97
CA MET A 344 -0.62 -17.92 -23.39
C MET A 344 -1.86 -17.02 -23.42
N TYR A 345 -2.82 -17.24 -24.30
CA TYR A 345 -4.13 -16.58 -24.33
C TYR A 345 -5.17 -17.32 -23.46
N VAL A 346 -5.33 -18.62 -23.69
CA VAL A 346 -6.42 -19.42 -23.10
C VAL A 346 -6.25 -19.59 -21.59
N ALA A 347 -5.01 -19.80 -21.08
CA ALA A 347 -4.80 -20.03 -19.67
C ALA A 347 -5.16 -18.79 -18.82
N PRO A 348 -4.70 -17.55 -19.14
CA PRO A 348 -5.15 -16.35 -18.45
C PRO A 348 -6.65 -16.08 -18.61
N LEU A 349 -7.23 -16.29 -19.80
CA LEU A 349 -8.68 -16.12 -20.01
C LEU A 349 -9.50 -17.05 -19.10
N ARG A 350 -9.08 -18.32 -18.97
CA ARG A 350 -9.72 -19.28 -18.06
C ARG A 350 -9.59 -18.84 -16.60
N PHE A 351 -8.42 -18.35 -16.20
CA PHE A 351 -8.21 -17.82 -14.85
C PHE A 351 -9.16 -16.63 -14.60
N PHE A 352 -9.12 -15.59 -15.42
CA PHE A 352 -9.93 -14.38 -15.22
C PHE A 352 -11.45 -14.66 -15.34
N SER A 353 -11.87 -15.56 -16.22
CA SER A 353 -13.28 -15.94 -16.33
C SER A 353 -13.81 -16.61 -15.06
N ARG A 354 -12.98 -17.41 -14.36
CA ARG A 354 -13.32 -17.98 -13.06
C ARG A 354 -13.44 -16.88 -12.00
N GLN A 355 -12.52 -15.93 -11.98
CA GLN A 355 -12.53 -14.81 -11.01
C GLN A 355 -13.75 -13.88 -11.21
N LEU A 356 -14.21 -13.67 -12.43
CA LEU A 356 -15.42 -12.89 -12.73
C LEU A 356 -16.71 -13.54 -12.19
N ARG A 357 -16.71 -14.86 -12.02
CA ARG A 357 -17.83 -15.61 -11.42
C ARG A 357 -17.79 -15.65 -9.89
N SER A 358 -16.72 -15.17 -9.27
CA SER A 358 -16.58 -15.12 -7.82
C SER A 358 -17.66 -14.26 -7.16
N VAL A 359 -18.04 -14.63 -5.94
CA VAL A 359 -19.01 -13.88 -5.11
C VAL A 359 -18.44 -12.53 -4.69
N ASP A 360 -17.12 -12.44 -4.50
CA ASP A 360 -16.45 -11.20 -4.09
C ASP A 360 -16.43 -10.18 -5.24
N ARG A 361 -17.15 -9.08 -5.03
CA ARG A 361 -17.28 -7.99 -6.01
C ARG A 361 -15.96 -7.20 -6.20
N GLY A 362 -15.06 -7.20 -5.22
CA GLY A 362 -13.80 -6.45 -5.28
C GLY A 362 -12.78 -7.01 -6.29
N GLN A 363 -12.86 -8.31 -6.62
CA GLN A 363 -11.95 -8.96 -7.57
C GLN A 363 -12.37 -8.77 -9.03
N ARG A 364 -13.66 -8.59 -9.28
CA ARG A 364 -14.21 -8.57 -10.65
C ARG A 364 -13.62 -7.47 -11.55
N PRO A 365 -13.36 -6.23 -11.08
CA PRO A 365 -12.72 -5.21 -11.91
C PRO A 365 -11.32 -5.62 -12.37
N LEU A 366 -10.51 -6.22 -11.48
CA LEU A 366 -9.18 -6.72 -11.80
C LEU A 366 -9.23 -7.86 -12.82
N ALA A 367 -10.16 -8.80 -12.63
CA ALA A 367 -10.37 -9.91 -13.55
C ALA A 367 -10.86 -9.43 -14.91
N LEU A 368 -11.74 -8.41 -14.97
CA LEU A 368 -12.20 -7.82 -16.22
C LEU A 368 -11.04 -7.14 -16.95
N ALA A 369 -10.17 -6.38 -16.26
CA ALA A 369 -8.99 -5.79 -16.86
C ALA A 369 -8.03 -6.85 -17.42
N GLY A 370 -7.89 -7.98 -16.71
CA GLY A 370 -7.14 -9.13 -17.20
C GLY A 370 -7.71 -9.74 -18.47
N MET A 371 -9.05 -9.86 -18.56
CA MET A 371 -9.69 -10.30 -19.81
C MET A 371 -9.49 -9.28 -20.94
N VAL A 372 -9.64 -7.99 -20.63
CA VAL A 372 -9.48 -6.91 -21.60
C VAL A 372 -8.08 -6.94 -22.23
N VAL A 373 -7.02 -7.04 -21.44
CA VAL A 373 -5.66 -7.07 -22.00
C VAL A 373 -5.40 -8.32 -22.84
N VAL A 374 -5.89 -9.49 -22.42
CA VAL A 374 -5.70 -10.72 -23.19
C VAL A 374 -6.43 -10.65 -24.52
N VAL A 375 -7.72 -10.24 -24.51
CA VAL A 375 -8.52 -10.13 -25.73
C VAL A 375 -8.00 -9.02 -26.65
N ALA A 376 -7.51 -7.90 -26.09
CA ALA A 376 -6.89 -6.84 -26.88
C ALA A 376 -5.65 -7.38 -27.62
N PHE A 377 -4.77 -8.12 -26.94
CA PHE A 377 -3.59 -8.72 -27.57
C PHE A 377 -3.93 -9.79 -28.62
N MET A 378 -5.01 -10.56 -28.44
CA MET A 378 -5.52 -11.43 -29.51
C MET A 378 -5.89 -10.62 -30.77
N GLY A 379 -6.54 -9.47 -30.59
CA GLY A 379 -6.89 -8.57 -31.69
C GLY A 379 -5.66 -7.93 -32.34
N PHE A 380 -4.71 -7.44 -31.55
CA PHE A 380 -3.45 -6.84 -32.04
C PHE A 380 -2.60 -7.86 -32.82
N GLY A 381 -2.51 -9.09 -32.30
CA GLY A 381 -1.79 -10.19 -32.94
C GLY A 381 -2.34 -10.64 -34.30
N LEU A 382 -3.56 -10.24 -34.69
CA LEU A 382 -4.08 -10.48 -36.04
C LEU A 382 -3.41 -9.61 -37.10
N THR A 383 -2.78 -8.50 -36.70
CA THR A 383 -2.26 -7.48 -37.63
C THR A 383 -0.80 -7.11 -37.41
N ASP A 384 -0.19 -7.59 -36.33
CA ASP A 384 1.23 -7.45 -36.05
C ASP A 384 1.75 -8.62 -35.18
N VAL A 385 3.07 -8.69 -34.97
CA VAL A 385 3.73 -9.79 -34.23
C VAL A 385 4.05 -9.36 -32.79
N MET A 386 3.03 -9.34 -31.94
CA MET A 386 3.10 -8.84 -30.56
C MET A 386 4.07 -9.66 -29.68
N PHE A 387 4.16 -10.97 -29.88
CA PHE A 387 5.06 -11.84 -29.11
C PHE A 387 6.44 -12.00 -29.73
N TRP A 388 6.65 -11.50 -30.94
CA TRP A 388 8.00 -11.38 -31.52
C TRP A 388 8.70 -10.12 -30.98
N LEU A 389 8.00 -9.00 -30.93
CA LEU A 389 8.52 -7.74 -30.44
C LEU A 389 8.71 -7.78 -28.91
N MET A 390 9.86 -7.25 -28.42
CA MET A 390 10.23 -7.32 -27.01
C MET A 390 9.24 -6.55 -26.11
N MET A 391 8.91 -5.34 -26.51
CA MET A 391 8.13 -4.42 -25.65
C MET A 391 6.68 -4.87 -25.44
N PRO A 392 5.90 -5.23 -26.48
CA PRO A 392 4.55 -5.75 -26.28
C PRO A 392 4.55 -7.06 -25.49
N LYS A 393 5.48 -7.96 -25.73
CA LYS A 393 5.64 -9.22 -25.01
C LYS A 393 5.83 -8.99 -23.52
N VAL A 394 6.75 -8.09 -23.14
CA VAL A 394 7.01 -7.76 -21.72
C VAL A 394 5.79 -7.08 -21.11
N PHE A 395 5.17 -6.14 -21.81
CA PHE A 395 3.93 -5.50 -21.35
C PHE A 395 2.85 -6.54 -21.04
N TYR A 396 2.59 -7.42 -21.97
CA TYR A 396 1.55 -8.45 -21.82
C TYR A 396 1.76 -9.32 -20.59
N VAL A 397 2.95 -9.93 -20.47
CA VAL A 397 3.22 -10.85 -19.36
C VAL A 397 3.22 -10.12 -18.00
N MET A 398 3.75 -8.91 -17.95
CA MET A 398 3.77 -8.11 -16.73
C MET A 398 2.36 -7.72 -16.29
N MET A 399 1.50 -7.27 -17.21
CA MET A 399 0.10 -6.91 -16.91
C MET A 399 -0.70 -8.14 -16.48
N VAL A 400 -0.66 -9.22 -17.26
CA VAL A 400 -1.40 -10.46 -16.97
C VAL A 400 -0.97 -11.05 -15.64
N CYS A 401 0.34 -11.23 -15.41
CA CYS A 401 0.84 -11.84 -14.16
C CYS A 401 0.59 -10.95 -12.94
N SER A 402 0.67 -9.63 -13.07
CA SER A 402 0.33 -8.72 -11.98
C SER A 402 -1.16 -8.78 -11.62
N LEU A 403 -2.03 -8.79 -12.61
CA LEU A 403 -3.48 -8.93 -12.40
C LEU A 403 -3.85 -10.31 -11.83
N VAL A 404 -3.18 -11.37 -12.26
CA VAL A 404 -3.31 -12.72 -11.64
C VAL A 404 -2.91 -12.66 -10.17
N GLY A 405 -1.76 -12.04 -9.85
CA GLY A 405 -1.30 -11.88 -8.47
C GLY A 405 -2.25 -11.06 -7.61
N MET A 406 -2.83 -9.98 -8.15
CA MET A 406 -3.82 -9.14 -7.44
C MET A 406 -5.14 -9.89 -7.21
N CYS A 407 -5.66 -10.60 -8.21
CA CYS A 407 -6.86 -11.43 -8.08
C CYS A 407 -6.65 -12.55 -7.05
N LEU A 408 -5.50 -13.21 -7.08
CA LEU A 408 -5.15 -14.26 -6.13
C LEU A 408 -5.03 -13.70 -4.69
N ALA A 409 -4.45 -12.50 -4.53
CA ALA A 409 -4.35 -11.83 -3.24
C ALA A 409 -5.71 -11.44 -2.67
N ALA A 410 -6.66 -11.10 -3.51
CA ALA A 410 -8.03 -10.81 -3.12
C ALA A 410 -8.82 -12.09 -2.81
N GLN A 411 -8.63 -13.16 -3.60
CA GLN A 411 -9.26 -14.47 -3.37
C GLN A 411 -8.81 -15.13 -2.06
N TYR A 412 -7.54 -14.98 -1.73
CA TYR A 412 -6.94 -15.55 -0.52
C TYR A 412 -6.47 -14.40 0.39
N PRO A 413 -7.37 -13.83 1.22
CA PRO A 413 -7.00 -12.77 2.15
C PRO A 413 -5.87 -13.25 3.08
N ALA A 414 -5.08 -12.30 3.58
CA ALA A 414 -4.04 -12.63 4.53
C ALA A 414 -4.68 -13.30 5.76
N PRO A 415 -4.03 -14.32 6.34
CA PRO A 415 -4.52 -14.90 7.59
C PRO A 415 -4.74 -13.81 8.62
N VAL A 416 -5.86 -13.87 9.35
CA VAL A 416 -6.12 -12.95 10.46
C VAL A 416 -4.99 -13.08 11.48
N PRO A 417 -4.45 -11.98 12.02
CA PRO A 417 -3.47 -12.05 13.11
C PRO A 417 -4.04 -12.83 14.29
N ARG A 418 -3.26 -13.81 14.78
CA ARG A 418 -3.65 -14.64 15.93
C ARG A 418 -2.98 -14.20 17.22
N ARG A 419 -1.74 -13.70 17.12
CA ARG A 419 -0.97 -13.23 18.26
C ARG A 419 -0.20 -11.97 17.86
N ILE A 420 -0.65 -10.82 18.36
CA ILE A 420 -0.14 -9.51 18.02
C ILE A 420 0.74 -8.99 19.14
N LEU A 421 2.01 -8.69 18.85
CA LEU A 421 2.92 -8.06 19.77
C LEU A 421 2.99 -6.56 19.49
N ILE A 422 2.61 -5.73 20.45
CA ILE A 422 2.79 -4.28 20.44
C ILE A 422 4.09 -3.97 21.19
N ALA A 423 5.05 -3.33 20.51
CA ALA A 423 6.34 -3.01 21.10
C ALA A 423 6.45 -1.53 21.43
N ARG A 424 6.49 -1.20 22.72
CA ARG A 424 6.73 0.14 23.25
C ARG A 424 7.68 0.08 24.42
N THR A 425 8.95 0.42 24.21
CA THR A 425 10.05 0.21 25.16
C THR A 425 10.71 1.51 25.62
N ASP A 426 10.01 2.63 25.52
CA ASP A 426 10.43 3.95 26.00
C ASP A 426 9.75 4.32 27.33
N ASN A 427 9.31 5.57 27.50
CA ASN A 427 8.84 6.11 28.77
C ASN A 427 7.41 5.67 29.10
N ILE A 428 7.04 5.69 30.40
CA ILE A 428 5.71 5.22 30.87
C ILE A 428 4.55 6.01 30.23
N GLY A 429 4.69 7.30 30.00
CA GLY A 429 3.65 8.10 29.34
C GLY A 429 3.36 7.60 27.93
N ASP A 430 4.41 7.27 27.18
CA ASP A 430 4.32 6.69 25.86
C ASP A 430 3.70 5.30 25.85
N VAL A 431 4.03 4.48 26.85
CA VAL A 431 3.43 3.15 27.07
C VAL A 431 1.94 3.30 27.30
N VAL A 432 1.52 4.18 28.21
CA VAL A 432 0.10 4.44 28.53
C VAL A 432 -0.65 4.93 27.28
N LEU A 433 -0.11 5.90 26.54
CA LEU A 433 -0.73 6.42 25.31
C LEU A 433 -0.78 5.39 24.15
N THR A 434 -0.14 4.24 24.33
CA THR A 434 -0.21 3.12 23.38
C THR A 434 -1.30 2.11 23.74
N LEU A 435 -1.78 2.07 24.98
CA LEU A 435 -2.81 1.10 25.42
C LEU A 435 -4.15 1.19 24.63
N PRO A 436 -4.64 2.38 24.20
CA PRO A 436 -5.83 2.44 23.35
C PRO A 436 -5.70 1.64 22.05
N LEU A 437 -4.48 1.48 21.51
CA LEU A 437 -4.22 0.63 20.36
C LEU A 437 -4.51 -0.85 20.66
N ALA A 438 -4.17 -1.34 21.87
CA ALA A 438 -4.50 -2.70 22.32
C ALA A 438 -6.02 -2.89 22.41
N GLY A 439 -6.74 -1.91 23.00
CA GLY A 439 -8.20 -1.92 23.06
C GLY A 439 -8.86 -1.99 21.68
N TYR A 440 -8.38 -1.21 20.73
CA TYR A 440 -8.89 -1.24 19.37
C TYR A 440 -8.57 -2.55 18.64
N LEU A 441 -7.37 -3.09 18.81
CA LEU A 441 -6.99 -4.38 18.22
C LEU A 441 -7.84 -5.53 18.77
N LYS A 442 -8.24 -5.50 20.05
CA LYS A 442 -9.19 -6.45 20.63
C LYS A 442 -10.59 -6.32 20.01
N GLN A 443 -11.05 -5.12 19.71
CA GLN A 443 -12.32 -4.92 19.00
C GLN A 443 -12.24 -5.43 17.56
N LEU A 444 -11.10 -5.20 16.89
CA LEU A 444 -10.91 -5.57 15.49
C LEU A 444 -10.66 -7.09 15.33
N TYR A 445 -9.92 -7.68 16.26
CA TYR A 445 -9.53 -9.10 16.28
C TYR A 445 -9.84 -9.71 17.66
N PRO A 446 -11.11 -9.99 17.99
CA PRO A 446 -11.49 -10.45 19.35
C PRO A 446 -10.80 -11.73 19.81
N GLN A 447 -10.43 -12.60 18.86
CA GLN A 447 -9.76 -13.88 19.12
C GLN A 447 -8.23 -13.78 19.15
N ALA A 448 -7.67 -12.61 18.83
CA ALA A 448 -6.22 -12.43 18.85
C ALA A 448 -5.69 -12.27 20.29
N GLU A 449 -4.61 -12.95 20.61
CA GLU A 449 -3.83 -12.70 21.82
C GLU A 449 -3.01 -11.41 21.61
N ILE A 450 -3.20 -10.42 22.48
CA ILE A 450 -2.44 -9.19 22.49
C ILE A 450 -1.30 -9.32 23.50
N VAL A 451 -0.08 -9.35 22.98
CA VAL A 451 1.15 -9.34 23.78
C VAL A 451 1.72 -7.92 23.77
N PHE A 452 2.07 -7.38 24.91
CA PHE A 452 2.66 -6.05 25.00
C PHE A 452 4.10 -6.15 25.46
N LEU A 453 5.06 -5.68 24.63
CA LEU A 453 6.48 -5.65 24.96
C LEU A 453 6.85 -4.28 25.49
N CYS A 454 7.31 -4.21 26.74
CA CYS A 454 7.78 -3.01 27.40
C CYS A 454 9.09 -3.27 28.17
N ARG A 455 9.62 -2.25 28.82
CA ARG A 455 10.68 -2.41 29.82
C ARG A 455 10.09 -2.92 31.12
N ARG A 456 10.87 -3.66 31.92
CA ARG A 456 10.44 -4.26 33.19
C ARG A 456 9.72 -3.28 34.12
N TYR A 457 10.24 -2.05 34.26
CA TYR A 457 9.66 -1.04 35.15
C TYR A 457 8.20 -0.70 34.81
N ALA A 458 7.81 -0.75 33.52
CA ALA A 458 6.46 -0.42 33.08
C ALA A 458 5.49 -1.64 33.08
N ALA A 459 6.01 -2.84 33.35
CA ALA A 459 5.24 -4.08 33.22
C ALA A 459 4.02 -4.12 34.17
N ALA A 460 4.17 -3.63 35.39
CA ALA A 460 3.09 -3.59 36.37
C ALA A 460 1.87 -2.76 35.86
N VAL A 461 2.13 -1.61 35.25
CA VAL A 461 1.08 -0.77 34.66
C VAL A 461 0.41 -1.45 33.48
N VAL A 462 1.19 -2.04 32.56
CA VAL A 462 0.64 -2.73 31.39
C VAL A 462 -0.21 -3.94 31.80
N ALA A 463 0.17 -4.65 32.86
CA ALA A 463 -0.57 -5.78 33.40
C ALA A 463 -1.96 -5.40 33.93
N GLN A 464 -2.19 -4.13 34.30
CA GLN A 464 -3.52 -3.63 34.70
C GLN A 464 -4.45 -3.38 33.49
N CYS A 465 -3.96 -3.48 32.25
CA CYS A 465 -4.77 -3.24 31.06
C CYS A 465 -5.53 -4.51 30.66
N ARG A 466 -6.87 -4.51 30.76
CA ARG A 466 -7.75 -5.63 30.41
C ARG A 466 -7.69 -6.06 28.93
N HIS A 467 -7.08 -5.23 28.06
CA HIS A 467 -6.96 -5.48 26.63
C HIS A 467 -5.62 -6.14 26.25
N VAL A 468 -4.72 -6.29 27.22
CA VAL A 468 -3.43 -6.98 27.08
C VAL A 468 -3.56 -8.35 27.72
N ASP A 469 -3.40 -9.42 26.94
CA ASP A 469 -3.49 -10.79 27.44
C ASP A 469 -2.19 -11.26 28.09
N ARG A 470 -1.05 -10.72 27.63
CA ARG A 470 0.27 -11.08 28.13
C ARG A 470 1.24 -9.91 28.04
N VAL A 471 1.93 -9.65 29.13
CA VAL A 471 3.06 -8.72 29.17
C VAL A 471 4.34 -9.50 28.92
N LEU A 472 5.21 -8.95 28.11
CA LEU A 472 6.56 -9.44 27.85
C LEU A 472 7.52 -8.27 28.13
N THR A 473 8.56 -8.50 28.93
CA THR A 473 9.54 -7.47 29.18
C THR A 473 10.74 -7.60 28.24
N GLN A 474 11.40 -6.48 27.97
CA GLN A 474 12.60 -6.46 27.13
C GLN A 474 13.70 -7.35 27.73
N GLU A 475 13.77 -7.39 29.04
CA GLU A 475 14.73 -8.18 29.82
C GLU A 475 14.46 -9.69 29.72
N GLU A 476 13.19 -10.11 29.58
CA GLU A 476 12.81 -11.51 29.38
C GLU A 476 13.13 -12.04 27.98
N LEU A 477 13.47 -11.18 27.02
CA LEU A 477 13.95 -11.63 25.72
C LEU A 477 15.29 -12.37 25.81
N GLY A 478 16.05 -12.14 26.89
CA GLY A 478 17.36 -12.74 27.12
C GLY A 478 18.47 -12.08 26.29
N GLU A 479 19.60 -12.77 26.16
CA GLU A 479 20.77 -12.25 25.42
C GLU A 479 20.48 -12.18 23.92
N ASP A 480 19.92 -13.23 23.31
CA ASP A 480 19.42 -13.17 21.94
C ASP A 480 17.93 -12.87 21.86
N TRP A 481 17.62 -11.63 21.56
CA TRP A 481 16.25 -11.17 21.39
C TRP A 481 15.48 -11.89 20.27
N ALA A 482 16.19 -12.46 19.29
CA ALA A 482 15.51 -13.20 18.22
C ALA A 482 14.90 -14.50 18.79
N ASP A 483 15.63 -15.21 19.62
CA ASP A 483 15.13 -16.42 20.27
C ASP A 483 14.00 -16.10 21.27
N GLY A 484 14.15 -15.01 22.04
CA GLY A 484 13.08 -14.53 22.93
C GLY A 484 11.79 -14.19 22.18
N LEU A 485 11.90 -13.50 21.07
CA LEU A 485 10.77 -13.17 20.19
C LEU A 485 10.19 -14.42 19.50
N ALA A 486 11.01 -15.38 19.08
CA ALA A 486 10.52 -16.64 18.52
C ALA A 486 9.71 -17.44 19.54
N ARG A 487 10.18 -17.54 20.79
CA ARG A 487 9.45 -18.16 21.90
C ARG A 487 8.11 -17.46 22.21
N SER A 488 7.99 -16.15 21.91
CA SER A 488 6.71 -15.44 22.10
C SER A 488 5.59 -16.03 21.23
N GLY A 489 5.94 -16.65 20.10
CA GLY A 489 5.00 -17.24 19.14
C GLY A 489 4.14 -16.20 18.40
N CYS A 490 4.51 -14.93 18.44
CA CYS A 490 3.76 -13.86 17.77
C CYS A 490 3.91 -13.94 16.25
N ASP A 491 2.79 -13.86 15.53
CA ASP A 491 2.77 -13.81 14.07
C ASP A 491 2.86 -12.37 13.53
N THR A 492 2.48 -11.40 14.37
CA THR A 492 2.43 -9.97 14.01
C THR A 492 3.12 -9.13 15.08
N MET A 493 3.98 -8.20 14.67
CA MET A 493 4.63 -7.25 15.57
C MET A 493 4.50 -5.82 15.06
N ILE A 494 4.06 -4.91 15.93
CA ILE A 494 3.83 -3.49 15.65
C ILE A 494 4.87 -2.67 16.44
N PHE A 495 5.75 -1.98 15.73
CA PHE A 495 6.78 -1.12 16.32
C PHE A 495 6.23 0.29 16.54
N THR A 496 5.64 0.55 17.70
CA THR A 496 5.19 1.89 18.08
C THR A 496 6.39 2.79 18.46
N PHE A 497 7.47 2.17 18.97
CA PHE A 497 8.78 2.79 19.13
C PHE A 497 9.81 2.20 18.16
N PRO A 498 10.51 3.02 17.34
CA PRO A 498 11.39 2.52 16.29
C PRO A 498 12.79 2.16 16.83
N MET A 499 12.97 0.92 17.27
CA MET A 499 14.25 0.39 17.72
C MET A 499 14.87 -0.55 16.67
N ARG A 500 16.06 -0.21 16.14
CA ARG A 500 16.75 -0.98 15.08
C ARG A 500 17.07 -2.40 15.52
N THR A 501 17.60 -2.58 16.71
CA THR A 501 18.00 -3.89 17.27
C THR A 501 16.79 -4.82 17.39
N LEU A 502 15.68 -4.31 17.92
CA LEU A 502 14.43 -5.06 18.07
C LEU A 502 13.82 -5.44 16.71
N ALA A 503 13.82 -4.52 15.72
CA ALA A 503 13.33 -4.80 14.38
C ALA A 503 14.20 -5.86 13.66
N ALA A 504 15.52 -5.83 13.87
CA ALA A 504 16.45 -6.84 13.35
C ALA A 504 16.20 -8.21 14.00
N ALA A 505 16.01 -8.25 15.32
CA ALA A 505 15.69 -9.47 16.07
C ALA A 505 14.36 -10.07 15.61
N ALA A 506 13.30 -9.28 15.46
CA ALA A 506 12.01 -9.73 14.94
C ALA A 506 12.09 -10.35 13.55
N ARG A 507 13.00 -9.83 12.69
CA ARG A 507 13.26 -10.42 11.38
C ARG A 507 13.97 -11.76 11.49
N ARG A 508 14.96 -11.91 12.38
CA ARG A 508 15.67 -13.18 12.62
C ARG A 508 14.73 -14.21 13.25
N ALA A 509 13.88 -13.79 14.17
CA ALA A 509 12.84 -14.62 14.80
C ALA A 509 11.77 -15.16 13.81
N GLY A 510 11.75 -14.65 12.57
CA GLY A 510 10.80 -15.10 11.56
C GLY A 510 9.38 -14.60 11.75
N ILE A 511 9.14 -13.54 12.56
CA ILE A 511 7.81 -12.95 12.72
C ILE A 511 7.23 -12.59 11.36
N GLU A 512 6.06 -13.13 11.03
CA GLU A 512 5.47 -13.04 9.68
C GLU A 512 5.18 -11.60 9.27
N ARG A 513 4.53 -10.82 10.14
CA ARG A 513 4.18 -9.41 9.90
C ARG A 513 4.95 -8.51 10.85
N ARG A 514 5.85 -7.71 10.31
CA ARG A 514 6.64 -6.72 11.05
C ARG A 514 6.28 -5.33 10.54
N ILE A 515 5.46 -4.61 11.34
CA ILE A 515 4.84 -3.33 10.98
C ILE A 515 5.63 -2.19 11.60
N GLY A 516 6.15 -1.28 10.77
CA GLY A 516 6.90 -0.12 11.22
C GLY A 516 6.63 1.12 10.37
N SER A 517 7.12 2.29 10.82
CA SER A 517 7.02 3.56 10.08
C SER A 517 8.02 3.59 8.91
N SER A 518 7.59 4.07 7.75
CA SER A 518 8.45 4.28 6.58
C SER A 518 9.49 5.41 6.76
N HIS A 519 9.32 6.27 7.77
CA HIS A 519 10.25 7.37 8.08
C HIS A 519 11.50 6.94 8.84
N ARG A 520 11.73 5.66 8.99
CA ARG A 520 12.93 5.09 9.61
C ARG A 520 13.61 4.14 8.64
N ILE A 521 14.82 4.48 8.19
CA ILE A 521 15.58 3.71 7.18
C ILE A 521 15.74 2.24 7.58
N HIS A 522 16.03 1.96 8.85
CA HIS A 522 16.19 0.58 9.32
C HIS A 522 14.90 -0.25 9.22
N HIS A 523 13.71 0.36 9.24
CA HIS A 523 12.45 -0.35 9.00
C HIS A 523 12.32 -0.85 7.56
N TRP A 524 12.93 -0.18 6.58
CA TRP A 524 12.93 -0.64 5.19
C TRP A 524 13.65 -1.99 5.03
N TYR A 525 14.66 -2.25 5.89
CA TYR A 525 15.42 -3.50 5.87
C TYR A 525 14.80 -4.59 6.74
N HIS A 526 14.23 -4.24 7.90
CA HIS A 526 13.81 -5.23 8.90
C HIS A 526 12.31 -5.44 8.95
N CYS A 527 11.50 -4.42 8.66
CA CYS A 527 10.04 -4.55 8.54
C CYS A 527 9.63 -4.94 7.12
N ASN A 528 8.50 -5.62 7.00
CA ASN A 528 7.94 -6.01 5.72
C ASN A 528 6.56 -5.38 5.45
N ARG A 529 6.06 -4.61 6.39
CA ARG A 529 4.84 -3.81 6.31
C ARG A 529 5.17 -2.40 6.81
N LEU A 530 5.14 -1.41 5.93
CA LEU A 530 5.50 -0.04 6.26
C LEU A 530 4.28 0.88 6.22
N ALA A 531 4.06 1.60 7.32
CA ALA A 531 3.07 2.67 7.41
C ALA A 531 3.72 4.01 7.09
N THR A 532 3.10 4.79 6.20
CA THR A 532 3.62 6.10 5.77
C THR A 532 2.88 7.20 6.51
N PHE A 533 3.54 7.79 7.49
CA PHE A 533 3.08 8.98 8.21
C PHE A 533 4.27 9.66 8.89
N SER A 534 4.20 10.97 9.09
CA SER A 534 5.20 11.73 9.83
C SER A 534 4.70 11.99 11.25
N ARG A 535 5.60 11.79 12.24
CA ARG A 535 5.34 12.20 13.62
C ARG A 535 5.74 13.65 13.88
N ALA A 536 6.73 14.19 13.16
CA ALA A 536 7.32 15.50 13.45
C ALA A 536 6.37 16.68 13.22
N ASN A 537 5.59 16.64 12.14
CA ASN A 537 4.71 17.75 11.71
C ASN A 537 3.23 17.36 11.67
N SER A 538 2.82 16.38 12.49
CA SER A 538 1.44 15.94 12.53
C SER A 538 0.57 16.84 13.43
N PRO A 539 -0.67 17.14 13.04
CA PRO A 539 -1.65 17.77 13.92
C PRO A 539 -2.34 16.76 14.87
N LEU A 540 -1.91 15.49 14.84
CA LEU A 540 -2.53 14.41 15.60
C LEU A 540 -1.84 14.21 16.95
N HIS A 541 -2.64 13.80 17.92
CA HIS A 541 -2.18 13.36 19.22
C HIS A 541 -1.33 12.08 19.12
N GLU A 542 -0.36 11.86 20.03
CA GLU A 542 0.53 10.69 20.01
C GLU A 542 -0.25 9.37 20.03
N ALA A 543 -1.34 9.29 20.79
CA ALA A 543 -2.22 8.13 20.79
C ALA A 543 -2.82 7.85 19.41
N GLN A 544 -3.27 8.89 18.67
CA GLN A 544 -3.82 8.75 17.31
C GLN A 544 -2.72 8.32 16.31
N LEU A 545 -1.49 8.80 16.47
CA LEU A 545 -0.37 8.44 15.61
C LEU A 545 -0.02 6.96 15.70
N ASN A 546 -0.26 6.31 16.83
CA ASN A 546 -0.06 4.86 16.96
C ASN A 546 -1.03 4.07 16.07
N PHE A 547 -2.23 4.57 15.80
CA PHE A 547 -3.21 3.93 14.88
C PHE A 547 -2.78 3.98 13.42
N LYS A 548 -1.95 4.94 13.02
CA LYS A 548 -1.39 4.96 11.67
C LYS A 548 -0.55 3.73 11.33
N LEU A 549 -0.05 3.04 12.34
CA LEU A 549 0.64 1.75 12.17
C LEU A 549 -0.30 0.62 11.74
N LEU A 550 -1.62 0.78 11.82
CA LEU A 550 -2.60 -0.20 11.37
C LEU A 550 -2.87 -0.12 9.85
N LEU A 551 -2.42 0.94 9.17
CA LEU A 551 -2.57 1.08 7.71
C LEU A 551 -2.18 -0.16 6.90
N PRO A 552 -1.06 -0.85 7.20
CA PRO A 552 -0.69 -2.07 6.48
C PRO A 552 -1.59 -3.27 6.76
N LEU A 553 -2.39 -3.24 7.82
CA LEU A 553 -3.44 -4.22 8.11
C LEU A 553 -4.77 -3.90 7.42
N GLY A 554 -4.80 -2.89 6.55
CA GLY A 554 -6.00 -2.43 5.86
C GLY A 554 -6.90 -1.50 6.68
N VAL A 555 -6.43 -1.09 7.86
CA VAL A 555 -7.18 -0.24 8.79
C VAL A 555 -6.70 1.20 8.65
N ASP A 556 -7.50 2.03 7.98
CA ASP A 556 -7.23 3.47 7.78
C ASP A 556 -8.22 4.26 8.65
N VAL A 557 -7.89 4.39 9.91
CA VAL A 557 -8.74 5.09 10.89
C VAL A 557 -7.93 6.15 11.64
N GLU A 558 -8.60 7.25 11.93
CA GLU A 558 -8.16 8.28 12.88
C GLU A 558 -9.26 8.41 13.95
N PRO A 559 -9.25 7.58 14.99
CA PRO A 559 -10.27 7.68 16.01
C PRO A 559 -10.25 9.08 16.64
N PRO A 560 -11.43 9.71 16.86
CA PRO A 560 -11.50 10.96 17.60
C PRO A 560 -10.98 10.77 19.02
N LEU A 561 -10.41 11.81 19.62
CA LEU A 561 -9.85 11.74 20.98
C LEU A 561 -10.88 11.25 22.01
N GLU A 562 -12.15 11.66 21.86
CA GLU A 562 -13.25 11.21 22.73
C GLU A 562 -13.43 9.69 22.73
N GLN A 563 -13.26 9.05 21.57
CA GLN A 563 -13.31 7.59 21.48
C GLN A 563 -12.10 6.94 22.15
N LEU A 564 -10.91 7.52 22.00
CA LEU A 564 -9.68 6.99 22.58
C LEU A 564 -9.71 7.02 24.11
N LYS A 565 -10.35 8.02 24.73
CA LYS A 565 -10.51 8.12 26.18
C LYS A 565 -11.16 6.87 26.81
N THR A 566 -11.99 6.16 26.04
CA THR A 566 -12.70 4.95 26.52
C THR A 566 -11.96 3.63 26.24
N MET A 567 -10.83 3.67 25.55
CA MET A 567 -10.13 2.47 25.04
C MET A 567 -8.93 2.03 25.89
N TYR A 568 -8.59 2.73 26.97
CA TYR A 568 -7.43 2.37 27.79
C TYR A 568 -7.61 1.01 28.48
N GLY A 569 -8.77 0.76 29.05
CA GLY A 569 -9.05 -0.49 29.78
C GLY A 569 -8.14 -0.72 30.97
N LEU A 570 -7.62 0.35 31.57
CA LEU A 570 -6.67 0.29 32.69
C LEU A 570 -7.44 0.22 34.01
N ASN A 571 -7.07 -0.73 34.84
CA ASN A 571 -7.63 -0.89 36.19
C ASN A 571 -6.68 -0.29 37.23
N THR A 572 -7.23 0.18 38.34
CA THR A 572 -6.45 0.59 39.50
C THR A 572 -6.00 -0.64 40.30
N PRO A 573 -4.69 -0.88 40.49
CA PRO A 573 -4.24 -1.97 41.35
C PRO A 573 -4.52 -1.64 42.82
N ARG A 574 -4.61 -2.70 43.63
CA ARG A 574 -4.61 -2.56 45.11
C ARG A 574 -3.19 -2.62 45.62
N HIS A 575 -2.83 -1.68 46.50
CA HIS A 575 -1.50 -1.65 47.09
C HIS A 575 -1.56 -1.16 48.54
N PRO A 576 -1.16 -1.99 49.54
CA PRO A 576 -1.36 -1.65 50.94
C PRO A 576 -0.72 -0.32 51.38
N ALA A 577 0.46 0.00 50.89
CA ALA A 577 1.11 1.29 51.19
C ALA A 577 0.34 2.46 50.59
N ALA A 578 -0.21 2.35 49.37
CA ALA A 578 -1.03 3.38 48.76
C ALA A 578 -2.35 3.54 49.53
N ASP A 579 -2.99 2.44 49.89
CA ASP A 579 -4.24 2.46 50.66
C ASP A 579 -4.04 3.15 52.02
N ALA A 580 -2.92 2.91 52.69
CA ALA A 580 -2.56 3.57 53.96
C ALA A 580 -2.33 5.10 53.79
N LEU A 581 -1.70 5.53 52.66
CA LEU A 581 -1.47 6.96 52.34
C LEU A 581 -2.78 7.67 51.97
N LEU A 582 -3.72 6.93 51.34
CA LEU A 582 -5.04 7.45 50.98
C LEU A 582 -6.05 7.40 52.15
N ALA A 583 -5.71 6.76 53.23
CA ALA A 583 -6.60 6.64 54.39
C ALA A 583 -6.90 8.03 55.00
N GLY A 584 -8.08 8.14 55.65
CA GLY A 584 -8.56 9.36 56.27
C GLY A 584 -9.36 10.30 55.34
N PRO A 585 -10.05 11.26 55.97
CA PRO A 585 -10.91 12.21 55.25
C PRO A 585 -10.11 13.21 54.45
N GLY A 586 -10.80 13.92 53.57
CA GLY A 586 -10.24 15.06 52.84
C GLY A 586 -9.94 14.75 51.38
N PHE A 587 -9.78 15.83 50.62
CA PHE A 587 -9.43 15.85 49.21
C PHE A 587 -7.93 15.66 49.03
N LYS A 588 -7.53 14.61 48.29
CA LYS A 588 -6.14 14.20 48.10
C LYS A 588 -5.70 14.60 46.69
N LEU A 589 -4.87 15.64 46.63
CA LEU A 589 -4.33 16.19 45.39
C LEU A 589 -2.86 15.78 45.23
N ILE A 590 -2.53 15.11 44.15
CA ILE A 590 -1.15 14.81 43.77
C ILE A 590 -0.58 15.99 42.99
N LEU A 591 0.56 16.52 43.45
CA LEU A 591 1.44 17.39 42.69
C LEU A 591 2.68 16.61 42.25
N HIS A 592 2.96 16.58 40.94
CA HIS A 592 4.13 15.93 40.36
C HIS A 592 4.99 16.96 39.63
N PRO A 593 5.89 17.66 40.35
CA PRO A 593 6.56 18.88 39.84
C PRO A 593 7.64 18.60 38.79
N LYS A 594 8.30 17.44 38.85
CA LYS A 594 9.46 17.12 38.01
C LYS A 594 9.06 16.27 36.80
N SER A 595 9.84 16.37 35.71
CA SER A 595 9.56 15.68 34.46
C SER A 595 10.73 14.83 33.95
N ASN A 596 11.82 14.75 34.69
CA ASN A 596 13.05 14.09 34.26
C ASN A 596 13.53 14.55 32.87
N GLY A 597 13.36 15.84 32.57
CA GLY A 597 13.75 16.44 31.28
C GLY A 597 12.82 16.11 30.08
N ASN A 598 11.73 15.40 30.27
CA ASN A 598 10.82 15.01 29.17
C ASN A 598 9.89 16.13 28.70
N GLY A 599 9.73 17.21 29.50
CA GLY A 599 8.87 18.34 29.18
C GLY A 599 9.34 19.63 29.84
N ARG A 600 8.68 20.74 29.54
CA ARG A 600 8.87 22.00 30.27
C ARG A 600 8.15 21.89 31.60
N GLU A 601 8.89 22.02 32.69
CA GLU A 601 8.34 21.99 34.05
C GLU A 601 7.65 23.32 34.38
N TRP A 602 6.51 23.22 35.06
CA TRP A 602 5.90 24.39 35.69
C TRP A 602 6.78 24.86 36.82
N PRO A 603 7.00 26.18 37.03
CA PRO A 603 7.95 26.69 38.02
C PRO A 603 7.65 26.20 39.42
N LEU A 604 8.67 25.77 40.17
CA LEU A 604 8.52 25.28 41.54
C LEU A 604 7.90 26.32 42.49
N GLN A 605 8.19 27.59 42.24
CA GLN A 605 7.53 28.70 42.97
C GLN A 605 6.02 28.74 42.78
N HIS A 606 5.53 28.35 41.62
CA HIS A 606 4.08 28.26 41.34
C HIS A 606 3.45 27.05 42.04
N TYR A 607 4.15 25.91 42.09
CA TYR A 607 3.71 24.78 42.92
C TYR A 607 3.64 25.15 44.39
N THR A 608 4.64 25.89 44.90
CA THR A 608 4.67 26.39 46.30
C THR A 608 3.49 27.33 46.56
N ALA A 609 3.24 28.28 45.67
CA ALA A 609 2.13 29.20 45.77
C ALA A 609 0.78 28.50 45.75
N LEU A 610 0.58 27.56 44.82
CA LEU A 610 -0.62 26.75 44.74
C LEU A 610 -0.87 25.94 46.02
N ALA A 611 0.17 25.25 46.53
CA ALA A 611 0.06 24.47 47.75
C ALA A 611 -0.24 25.37 48.95
N GLY A 612 0.32 26.57 49.00
CA GLY A 612 0.00 27.60 50.03
C GLY A 612 -1.46 28.05 49.95
N LEU A 613 -1.98 28.36 48.76
CA LEU A 613 -3.39 28.71 48.57
C LEU A 613 -4.34 27.57 49.01
N LEU A 614 -3.99 26.33 48.68
CA LEU A 614 -4.71 25.13 49.12
C LEU A 614 -4.64 24.88 50.63
N GLY A 615 -3.57 25.35 51.29
CA GLY A 615 -3.43 25.31 52.78
C GLY A 615 -4.46 26.11 53.51
N GLY A 616 -5.02 27.17 52.91
CA GLY A 616 -6.17 27.92 53.44
C GLY A 616 -7.53 27.23 53.22
N VAL A 617 -7.55 26.08 52.55
CA VAL A 617 -8.78 25.35 52.23
C VAL A 617 -8.89 24.12 53.12
N GLU A 618 -9.90 24.06 53.99
CA GLU A 618 -10.09 22.96 54.92
C GLU A 618 -10.22 21.60 54.21
N GLY A 619 -9.55 20.58 54.73
CA GLY A 619 -9.67 19.20 54.27
C GLY A 619 -8.87 18.87 52.98
N VAL A 620 -7.98 19.73 52.51
CA VAL A 620 -7.14 19.44 51.35
C VAL A 620 -5.76 18.92 51.80
N ARG A 621 -5.40 17.71 51.31
CA ARG A 621 -4.05 17.11 51.47
C ARG A 621 -3.35 17.15 50.12
N VAL A 622 -2.17 17.72 50.11
CA VAL A 622 -1.29 17.82 48.94
C VAL A 622 -0.21 16.74 49.04
N LEU A 623 -0.16 15.84 48.08
CA LEU A 623 0.80 14.75 48.01
C LEU A 623 1.82 15.05 46.93
N VAL A 624 3.06 15.42 47.34
CA VAL A 624 4.15 15.68 46.38
C VAL A 624 4.85 14.37 46.04
N THR A 625 4.90 14.07 44.74
CA THR A 625 5.41 12.79 44.24
C THR A 625 6.56 12.98 43.25
N GLY A 626 7.41 11.96 43.15
CA GLY A 626 8.60 11.91 42.31
C GLY A 626 9.45 10.68 42.63
N SER A 627 10.50 10.45 41.87
CA SER A 627 11.57 9.51 42.26
C SER A 627 12.35 9.98 43.48
N ALA A 628 13.15 9.12 44.09
CA ALA A 628 14.00 9.51 45.22
C ALA A 628 14.95 10.67 44.83
N ALA A 629 15.58 10.58 43.66
CA ALA A 629 16.48 11.64 43.17
C ALA A 629 15.73 12.96 42.92
N GLU A 630 14.49 12.92 42.41
CA GLU A 630 13.66 14.14 42.27
C GLU A 630 13.25 14.71 43.62
N GLY A 631 13.04 13.85 44.64
CA GLY A 631 12.81 14.28 46.02
C GLY A 631 13.97 15.03 46.62
N GLU A 632 15.20 14.59 46.41
CA GLU A 632 16.42 15.29 46.80
C GLU A 632 16.55 16.66 46.12
N LEU A 633 16.28 16.72 44.84
CA LEU A 633 16.26 17.98 44.07
C LEU A 633 15.19 18.96 44.60
N LEU A 634 13.99 18.46 44.91
CA LEU A 634 12.92 19.28 45.46
C LEU A 634 13.26 19.80 46.84
N ALA A 635 13.91 19.00 47.69
CA ALA A 635 14.39 19.46 49.01
C ALA A 635 15.39 20.58 48.91
N GLN A 636 16.22 20.58 47.86
CA GLN A 636 17.20 21.67 47.62
C GLN A 636 16.58 22.91 46.94
N GLN A 637 15.70 22.70 45.93
CA GLN A 637 15.21 23.78 45.05
C GLN A 637 13.91 24.42 45.57
N ALA A 638 13.10 23.69 46.32
CA ALA A 638 11.80 24.14 46.82
C ALA A 638 11.52 23.66 48.25
N PRO A 639 12.44 23.91 49.22
CA PRO A 639 12.20 23.50 50.61
C PRO A 639 10.94 24.10 51.21
N ALA A 640 10.56 25.31 50.79
CA ALA A 640 9.32 25.97 51.22
C ALA A 640 8.06 25.21 50.82
N LEU A 641 8.05 24.52 49.66
CA LEU A 641 6.93 23.66 49.26
C LEU A 641 6.75 22.50 50.22
N LEU A 642 7.84 21.82 50.57
CA LEU A 642 7.84 20.64 51.42
C LEU A 642 7.60 20.95 52.91
N ALA A 643 7.77 22.20 53.31
CA ALA A 643 7.54 22.66 54.68
C ALA A 643 6.09 23.07 54.97
N LEU A 644 5.23 23.14 53.97
CA LEU A 644 3.82 23.51 54.16
C LEU A 644 3.06 22.42 54.94
N PRO A 645 2.20 22.80 55.91
CA PRO A 645 1.53 21.83 56.81
C PRO A 645 0.52 20.90 56.11
N ASN A 646 0.00 21.31 54.98
CA ASN A 646 -0.93 20.52 54.15
C ASN A 646 -0.23 19.65 53.09
N VAL A 647 1.13 19.68 53.05
CA VAL A 647 1.94 18.96 52.07
C VAL A 647 2.61 17.75 52.68
N GLU A 648 2.50 16.61 52.05
CA GLU A 648 3.19 15.37 52.38
C GLU A 648 4.15 14.99 51.23
N ASN A 649 5.45 14.84 51.53
CA ASN A 649 6.45 14.40 50.55
C ASN A 649 6.46 12.88 50.45
N LEU A 650 6.06 12.36 49.27
CA LEU A 650 6.01 10.95 48.93
C LEU A 650 7.08 10.53 47.90
N CYS A 651 8.03 11.41 47.56
CA CYS A 651 9.09 11.10 46.60
C CYS A 651 9.92 9.89 47.08
N GLY A 652 10.06 8.90 46.18
CA GLY A 652 10.82 7.67 46.44
C GLY A 652 10.19 6.68 47.42
N ARG A 653 8.96 6.94 47.92
CA ARG A 653 8.30 6.07 48.93
C ARG A 653 7.52 4.90 48.32
N LEU A 654 7.19 4.95 47.05
CA LEU A 654 6.40 3.92 46.35
C LEU A 654 7.15 3.46 45.10
N ASP A 655 7.05 2.20 44.80
CA ASP A 655 7.33 1.68 43.45
C ASP A 655 6.24 2.10 42.45
N LEU A 656 6.38 1.72 41.18
CA LEU A 656 5.44 2.17 40.15
C LEU A 656 4.04 1.56 40.35
N ASP A 657 3.93 0.36 40.92
CA ASP A 657 2.65 -0.29 41.20
C ASP A 657 1.91 0.44 42.32
N GLY A 658 2.61 0.70 43.44
CA GLY A 658 2.07 1.49 44.54
C GLY A 658 1.75 2.91 44.13
N PHE A 659 2.56 3.53 43.26
CA PHE A 659 2.27 4.86 42.71
C PHE A 659 1.04 4.85 41.79
N THR A 660 0.86 3.80 40.98
CA THR A 660 -0.34 3.62 40.16
C THR A 660 -1.61 3.48 41.04
N ALA A 661 -1.50 2.72 42.13
CA ALA A 661 -2.58 2.59 43.11
C ALA A 661 -2.90 3.93 43.79
N LEU A 662 -1.88 4.69 44.19
CA LEU A 662 -2.03 6.03 44.77
C LEU A 662 -2.75 6.98 43.79
N ILE A 663 -2.30 7.03 42.54
CA ILE A 663 -2.97 7.84 41.48
C ILE A 663 -4.43 7.39 41.30
N GLY A 664 -4.66 6.07 41.25
CA GLY A 664 -6.00 5.52 41.09
C GLY A 664 -6.96 5.79 42.25
N GLY A 665 -6.47 6.13 43.42
CA GLY A 665 -7.24 6.49 44.60
C GLY A 665 -7.27 7.96 44.98
N CYS A 666 -6.50 8.82 44.29
CA CYS A 666 -6.49 10.27 44.54
C CYS A 666 -7.70 10.98 43.89
N ASP A 667 -7.97 12.22 44.38
CA ASP A 667 -9.06 13.06 43.90
C ASP A 667 -8.63 13.96 42.73
N GLY A 668 -7.33 14.12 42.50
CA GLY A 668 -6.79 14.85 41.36
C GLY A 668 -5.26 14.76 41.24
N LEU A 669 -4.74 14.99 40.05
CA LEU A 669 -3.31 15.05 39.78
C LEU A 669 -2.98 16.24 38.89
N ILE A 670 -1.94 16.99 39.28
CA ILE A 670 -1.39 18.10 38.50
C ILE A 670 0.06 17.81 38.16
N ALA A 671 0.40 17.90 36.89
CA ALA A 671 1.77 17.73 36.41
C ALA A 671 1.99 18.47 35.08
N SER A 672 3.23 18.72 34.73
CA SER A 672 3.61 19.05 33.36
C SER A 672 3.49 17.79 32.48
N GLY A 673 3.77 17.87 31.17
CA GLY A 673 3.67 16.73 30.26
C GLY A 673 4.57 15.55 30.65
N THR A 674 4.10 14.70 31.55
CA THR A 674 4.85 13.57 32.15
C THR A 674 4.04 12.28 32.18
N GLY A 675 4.73 11.15 32.45
CA GLY A 675 4.09 9.83 32.54
C GLY A 675 2.93 9.76 33.55
N PRO A 676 3.08 10.27 34.78
CA PRO A 676 2.01 10.30 35.79
C PRO A 676 0.73 11.02 35.33
N LEU A 677 0.85 12.09 34.55
CA LEU A 677 -0.31 12.77 33.97
C LEU A 677 -1.11 11.85 33.06
N HIS A 678 -0.43 11.15 32.15
CA HIS A 678 -1.09 10.21 31.25
C HIS A 678 -1.69 9.02 31.99
N LEU A 679 -1.02 8.56 33.06
CA LEU A 679 -1.50 7.48 33.90
C LEU A 679 -2.78 7.85 34.66
N ALA A 680 -2.82 9.03 35.28
CA ALA A 680 -4.00 9.56 35.95
C ALA A 680 -5.17 9.72 34.97
N SER A 681 -4.89 10.27 33.80
CA SER A 681 -5.85 10.44 32.73
C SER A 681 -6.45 9.10 32.26
N ALA A 682 -5.61 8.08 32.07
CA ALA A 682 -6.00 6.75 31.61
C ALA A 682 -6.79 5.97 32.69
N LEU A 683 -6.52 6.21 33.97
CA LEU A 683 -7.27 5.68 35.10
C LEU A 683 -8.61 6.42 35.34
N GLY A 684 -8.93 7.42 34.52
CA GLY A 684 -10.15 8.20 34.61
C GLY A 684 -10.20 9.18 35.77
N ARG A 685 -9.06 9.51 36.38
CA ARG A 685 -8.96 10.47 37.48
C ARG A 685 -8.93 11.89 36.93
N PRO A 686 -9.39 12.89 37.72
CA PRO A 686 -9.17 14.29 37.39
C PRO A 686 -7.65 14.52 37.23
N ALA A 687 -7.26 15.00 36.08
CA ALA A 687 -5.85 15.20 35.74
C ALA A 687 -5.66 16.51 34.99
N LEU A 688 -4.76 17.36 35.46
CA LEU A 688 -4.44 18.63 34.83
C LEU A 688 -3.02 18.62 34.30
N GLY A 689 -2.89 18.70 32.98
CA GLY A 689 -1.61 18.86 32.30
C GLY A 689 -1.26 20.29 32.01
N LEU A 690 -0.03 20.70 32.32
CA LEU A 690 0.50 22.05 32.08
C LEU A 690 1.52 21.98 30.94
N PHE A 691 1.25 22.71 29.83
CA PHE A 691 2.04 22.58 28.61
C PHE A 691 2.51 23.93 28.05
N PRO A 692 3.73 23.97 27.45
CA PRO A 692 4.15 25.10 26.64
C PRO A 692 3.52 25.03 25.24
N PRO A 693 3.38 26.16 24.52
CA PRO A 693 2.95 26.20 23.14
C PRO A 693 4.11 25.87 22.15
N LEU A 694 4.92 24.87 22.45
CA LEU A 694 6.15 24.52 21.75
C LEU A 694 6.07 23.12 21.13
N LYS A 695 6.13 23.00 19.81
CA LYS A 695 6.29 21.72 19.14
C LYS A 695 7.70 21.15 19.33
N PRO A 696 7.85 19.84 19.55
CA PRO A 696 6.83 18.78 19.53
C PRO A 696 6.27 18.42 20.92
N ILE A 697 6.43 19.27 21.95
CA ILE A 697 6.02 19.01 23.35
C ILE A 697 4.73 19.76 23.74
N ASP A 698 3.97 20.16 22.75
CA ASP A 698 2.73 20.94 22.90
C ASP A 698 1.52 20.08 23.32
N ILE A 699 0.46 20.78 23.68
CA ILE A 699 -0.82 20.20 24.09
C ILE A 699 -1.48 19.34 22.98
N VAL A 700 -1.29 19.69 21.70
CA VAL A 700 -1.87 18.95 20.58
C VAL A 700 -1.32 17.54 20.54
N ARG A 701 0.00 17.42 20.75
CA ARG A 701 0.70 16.14 20.70
C ARG A 701 0.57 15.32 21.97
N TRP A 702 0.65 15.95 23.13
CA TRP A 702 0.83 15.29 24.42
C TRP A 702 -0.22 15.68 25.46
N GLY A 703 -1.29 16.38 25.07
CA GLY A 703 -2.35 16.77 26.00
C GLY A 703 -2.86 15.59 26.83
N ALA A 704 -3.32 15.87 28.02
CA ALA A 704 -3.90 14.86 28.90
C ALA A 704 -5.13 14.22 28.22
N LEU A 705 -5.12 12.89 28.06
CA LEU A 705 -6.17 12.16 27.35
C LEU A 705 -6.89 11.20 28.30
N GLY A 706 -8.03 11.61 28.81
CA GLY A 706 -8.89 10.83 29.72
C GLY A 706 -10.24 11.48 29.88
N PRO A 707 -11.25 10.78 30.44
CA PRO A 707 -12.62 11.29 30.56
C PRO A 707 -12.74 12.55 31.46
N ARG A 708 -11.84 12.71 32.43
CA ARG A 708 -11.77 13.84 33.37
C ARG A 708 -10.43 14.60 33.29
N ALA A 709 -9.75 14.48 32.15
CA ALA A 709 -8.45 15.10 31.92
C ALA A 709 -8.60 16.46 31.25
N LEU A 710 -7.87 17.43 31.75
CA LEU A 710 -7.78 18.80 31.25
C LEU A 710 -6.32 19.15 30.94
N SER A 711 -6.13 20.13 30.09
CA SER A 711 -4.79 20.65 29.79
C SER A 711 -4.84 22.18 29.68
N LEU A 712 -3.89 22.85 30.32
CA LEU A 712 -3.67 24.29 30.21
C LEU A 712 -2.40 24.57 29.40
N CYS A 713 -2.53 25.56 28.55
CA CYS A 713 -1.42 26.05 27.72
C CYS A 713 -1.61 27.56 27.51
N THR A 714 -0.52 28.30 27.45
CA THR A 714 -0.58 29.71 27.09
C THR A 714 -0.91 29.86 25.61
N PRO A 715 -1.78 30.82 25.23
CA PRO A 715 -2.23 30.95 23.83
C PRO A 715 -1.12 31.47 22.90
N VAL A 716 -0.09 32.14 23.44
CA VAL A 716 0.99 32.76 22.65
C VAL A 716 2.35 32.30 23.17
N ALA A 717 3.24 31.97 22.24
CA ALA A 717 4.64 31.64 22.54
C ALA A 717 5.41 32.88 22.91
N CYS A 718 6.34 32.76 23.91
CA CYS A 718 7.13 33.89 24.43
C CYS A 718 8.27 34.38 23.50
N GLY A 719 8.42 33.77 22.29
CA GLY A 719 9.51 34.06 21.35
C GLY A 719 10.86 33.40 21.70
N HIS A 720 11.02 32.84 22.90
CA HIS A 720 12.25 32.17 23.36
C HIS A 720 12.00 30.70 23.74
N CYS A 721 10.97 30.07 23.17
CA CYS A 721 10.56 28.70 23.55
C CYS A 721 11.62 27.64 23.27
N GLU A 722 12.55 27.87 22.34
CA GLU A 722 13.65 26.96 22.03
C GLU A 722 14.69 26.88 23.17
N ASP A 723 14.90 27.99 23.91
CA ASP A 723 15.80 28.06 25.05
C ASP A 723 15.03 27.83 26.36
N ALA A 724 15.34 26.75 27.05
CA ALA A 724 14.68 26.37 28.30
C ALA A 724 14.85 27.43 29.41
N ALA A 725 16.02 28.06 29.47
CA ALA A 725 16.36 29.03 30.53
C ALA A 725 15.65 30.39 30.32
N ARG A 726 15.30 30.71 29.05
CA ARG A 726 14.67 31.98 28.68
C ARG A 726 13.16 31.88 28.47
N CYS A 727 12.62 30.64 28.38
CA CYS A 727 11.22 30.42 28.11
C CYS A 727 10.35 30.81 29.32
N THR A 728 9.46 31.76 29.11
CA THR A 728 8.53 32.26 30.14
C THR A 728 7.09 31.71 29.98
N CYS A 729 6.83 30.85 28.98
CA CYS A 729 5.49 30.34 28.74
C CYS A 729 4.86 29.62 29.94
N MET A 730 5.64 28.83 30.66
CA MET A 730 5.17 28.13 31.86
C MET A 730 4.89 29.05 33.03
N LEU A 731 5.55 30.22 33.11
CA LEU A 731 5.27 31.26 34.09
C LEU A 731 3.92 31.94 33.89
N ALA A 732 3.44 32.00 32.66
CA ALA A 732 2.16 32.61 32.32
C ALA A 732 0.94 31.77 32.74
N ILE A 733 1.11 30.47 33.04
CA ILE A 733 0.09 29.66 33.69
C ILE A 733 0.15 29.97 35.21
N THR A 734 -0.81 30.73 35.70
CA THR A 734 -0.78 31.20 37.07
C THR A 734 -1.30 30.16 38.09
N PRO A 735 -0.82 30.18 39.34
CA PRO A 735 -1.38 29.32 40.40
C PRO A 735 -2.89 29.49 40.59
N GLN A 736 -3.42 30.69 40.36
CA GLN A 736 -4.84 30.97 40.49
C GLN A 736 -5.68 30.21 39.44
N GLN A 737 -5.24 30.19 38.17
CA GLN A 737 -5.91 29.43 37.13
C GLN A 737 -5.93 27.93 37.44
N VAL A 738 -4.86 27.42 38.02
CA VAL A 738 -4.77 26.00 38.43
C VAL A 738 -5.67 25.73 39.63
N LEU A 739 -5.74 26.67 40.60
CA LEU A 739 -6.64 26.57 41.75
C LEU A 739 -8.11 26.48 41.32
N GLU A 740 -8.56 27.30 40.38
CA GLU A 740 -9.94 27.30 39.87
C GLU A 740 -10.32 25.90 39.35
N VAL A 741 -9.40 25.20 38.65
CA VAL A 741 -9.63 23.82 38.19
C VAL A 741 -9.74 22.86 39.39
N VAL A 742 -8.89 22.98 40.41
CA VAL A 742 -8.94 22.12 41.62
C VAL A 742 -10.23 22.33 42.37
N GLU A 743 -10.70 23.57 42.50
CA GLU A 743 -11.97 23.92 43.15
C GLU A 743 -13.16 23.31 42.42
N SER A 744 -13.15 23.30 41.07
CA SER A 744 -14.20 22.62 40.30
C SER A 744 -14.26 21.12 40.61
N TRP A 745 -13.11 20.43 40.70
CA TRP A 745 -13.02 19.01 41.07
C TRP A 745 -13.55 18.75 42.50
N ARG A 746 -13.24 19.65 43.42
CA ARG A 746 -13.75 19.54 44.81
C ARG A 746 -15.26 19.71 44.85
N ALA A 747 -15.81 20.69 44.12
CA ALA A 747 -17.26 20.90 44.04
C ALA A 747 -17.96 19.64 43.49
N GLU A 748 -17.40 19.03 42.44
CA GLU A 748 -17.93 17.77 41.89
C GLU A 748 -17.85 16.61 42.92
N ALA A 749 -16.75 16.50 43.69
CA ALA A 749 -16.58 15.45 44.69
C ALA A 749 -17.57 15.58 45.91
N LEU A 750 -18.09 16.76 46.16
CA LEU A 750 -19.04 17.04 47.24
C LEU A 750 -20.50 16.77 46.83
N VAL A 751 -20.82 16.61 45.53
CA VAL A 751 -22.15 16.22 45.05
C VAL A 751 -22.27 14.69 45.16
N PRO A 752 -23.17 14.15 45.98
CA PRO A 752 -23.38 12.69 46.07
C PRO A 752 -23.84 12.15 44.71
N ALA A 753 -23.24 11.00 44.30
CA ALA A 753 -23.52 10.32 43.01
C ALA A 753 -24.95 9.73 42.98
#